data_b794a69df427e866792380ffb35cc49f
#
_entry.id   b794a69df427e866792380ffb35cc49f
#
_cell.length_a   1.000
_cell.length_b   1.000
_cell.length_c   1.000
_cell.angle_alpha   90.00
_cell.angle_beta   90.00
_cell.angle_gamma   90.00
#
_symmetry.space_group_name_H-M   'P 1'
#
loop_
_entity.id
_entity.type
_entity.pdbx_description
1 polymer ?
#
loop_
_entity_poly.entity_id
_entity_poly.type
_entity_poly.pdbx_seq_one_letter_code
_entity_poly.pdbx_strand_id
1 'polypeptide(L)'
;MGARAREKITGRLLNNADLLINWARKFSLWPMFFGLSCCFVEEATTLTSRYDMARFGAEVLRPSPRQADLLIIAGTVFKKIAPVVLRLYEQMAEPKWVISMGSCSNSGGMYDIYSVVQGVDQILPVDVYIPGCPPRPEAVLHGLISLQEKITSEKPTRSIFHLPGGSQGSQKPLLIPGKTKSRDPRGPGMEGTAIRGTSAVPPRFTDSRSELMWTPAAPSIDLDEKQQALVRSLQEQFGQDIEPAAASCDMPTLTVAPRRLKDVLRHLKTRATPRFERLEDLTAVDESARREPRDWPDYTLVYHLLSFEPAARLRLKVPLSGTDPVADSIMDIWPAANWYEREVYDMFGVRFDGHPNLQRILMPHDWQGHPLRKNYEGRASQMSPYTRADAQKNQPPDGGIYIRQSAERQPLILNIGPHHVSTHGLLRYIAALDGEEIIELEMEIGYHHRGAEKIGERQTWHQFIPYTDRVDYLAGAANNLPYVMAVESLAGITVPERAQVIRVMLSEFFRLSNHLVWFATYAHDIGAMTPNFYTFREREMILDIVELITGGRLHPSWFRLGGVAANLPEGWKAKVDDFIRIFPKRLDEYESLIRQNPIFKARTMGIGRLSLEDAKQWGVSGPNLRACGLGWDLRKAFPYSGYENYDFEVPTAVEGDCYARYLVRVEEMRQSLGIIAQAAANMPAGRYVSDDYRYVIPRRRDMLNDIESLIHHFVNVTRGPKIPRGEAYASCEIPRGEQGYYVISDGLGYSYRTRIRGPGFANVQVLPKMAVGETIADLIAIIASVDYILPDIDR
;
A
#
# COMPACT_ATOMS: atom_id res chain seq x y z
N MET A 1 39.50 57.56 9.21
CA MET A 1 38.16 56.93 9.08
C MET A 1 37.75 56.43 10.45
N GLY A 2 36.70 57.01 11.06
CA GLY A 2 36.25 56.63 12.40
C GLY A 2 35.66 55.23 12.45
N ALA A 3 35.70 54.56 13.60
CA ALA A 3 35.23 53.19 13.81
C ALA A 3 33.82 52.96 13.26
N ARG A 4 32.91 53.92 13.39
CA ARG A 4 31.53 53.89 12.82
C ARG A 4 31.50 53.84 11.29
N ALA A 5 32.45 54.45 10.57
CA ALA A 5 32.52 54.43 9.13
C ALA A 5 33.06 53.07 8.62
N ARG A 6 34.04 52.49 9.35
CA ARG A 6 34.51 51.11 9.07
C ARG A 6 33.41 50.10 9.30
N GLU A 7 32.66 50.20 10.37
CA GLU A 7 31.56 49.31 10.69
C GLU A 7 30.41 49.36 9.62
N LYS A 8 30.07 50.55 9.14
CA LYS A 8 29.10 50.73 8.03
C LYS A 8 29.60 50.13 6.71
N ILE A 9 30.87 50.29 6.37
CA ILE A 9 31.48 49.76 5.14
C ILE A 9 31.54 48.23 5.22
N THR A 10 31.99 47.68 6.32
CA THR A 10 32.03 46.23 6.56
C THR A 10 30.63 45.64 6.55
N GLY A 11 29.64 46.28 7.16
CA GLY A 11 28.26 45.86 7.13
C GLY A 11 27.67 45.85 5.71
N ARG A 12 27.98 46.84 4.85
CA ARG A 12 27.56 46.85 3.45
C ARG A 12 28.21 45.75 2.60
N LEU A 13 29.51 45.52 2.79
CA LEU A 13 30.25 44.45 2.10
C LEU A 13 29.72 43.06 2.50
N LEU A 14 29.47 42.83 3.78
CA LEU A 14 28.89 41.58 4.25
C LEU A 14 27.46 41.35 3.70
N ASN A 15 26.62 42.40 3.68
CA ASN A 15 25.28 42.28 3.10
C ASN A 15 25.30 41.99 1.57
N ASN A 16 26.25 42.59 0.83
CA ASN A 16 26.39 42.29 -0.61
C ASN A 16 26.91 40.86 -0.82
N ALA A 17 27.81 40.39 0.03
CA ALA A 17 28.29 39.00 -0.01
C ALA A 17 27.17 38.02 0.34
N ASP A 18 26.34 38.32 1.33
CA ASP A 18 25.14 37.53 1.66
C ASP A 18 24.18 37.44 0.48
N LEU A 19 23.93 38.56 -0.20
CA LEU A 19 23.06 38.56 -1.41
C LEU A 19 23.60 37.66 -2.51
N LEU A 20 24.88 37.70 -2.81
CA LEU A 20 25.53 36.89 -3.83
C LEU A 20 25.50 35.39 -3.46
N ILE A 21 25.88 35.06 -2.23
CA ILE A 21 25.87 33.67 -1.72
C ILE A 21 24.46 33.13 -1.74
N ASN A 22 23.47 33.88 -1.25
CA ASN A 22 22.08 33.45 -1.22
C ASN A 22 21.50 33.32 -2.63
N TRP A 23 21.89 34.20 -3.58
CA TRP A 23 21.51 34.03 -4.97
C TRP A 23 22.05 32.73 -5.55
N ALA A 24 23.32 32.40 -5.32
CA ALA A 24 23.93 31.15 -5.80
C ALA A 24 23.25 29.93 -5.18
N ARG A 25 23.04 29.92 -3.86
CA ARG A 25 22.37 28.81 -3.14
C ARG A 25 20.93 28.61 -3.60
N LYS A 26 20.18 29.70 -3.77
CA LYS A 26 18.79 29.68 -4.17
C LYS A 26 18.57 29.02 -5.54
N PHE A 27 19.46 29.22 -6.50
CA PHE A 27 19.33 28.70 -7.86
C PHE A 27 20.23 27.47 -8.14
N SER A 28 20.79 26.84 -7.12
CA SER A 28 21.61 25.64 -7.22
C SER A 28 21.34 24.72 -6.03
N LEU A 29 20.07 24.36 -5.85
CA LEU A 29 19.67 23.37 -4.84
C LEU A 29 19.90 21.98 -5.39
N TRP A 30 20.46 21.11 -4.55
CA TRP A 30 20.76 19.72 -4.88
C TRP A 30 19.88 18.79 -4.03
N PRO A 31 18.66 18.49 -4.48
CA PRO A 31 17.74 17.71 -3.70
C PRO A 31 18.14 16.24 -3.62
N MET A 32 17.97 15.67 -2.44
CA MET A 32 17.84 14.25 -2.19
C MET A 32 16.37 13.93 -1.92
N PHE A 33 15.76 13.15 -2.78
CA PHE A 33 14.39 12.69 -2.60
C PHE A 33 14.36 11.52 -1.63
N PHE A 34 13.57 11.65 -0.57
CA PHE A 34 13.33 10.56 0.34
C PHE A 34 11.86 10.14 0.27
N GLY A 35 11.58 9.33 -0.74
CA GLY A 35 10.25 8.80 -1.03
C GLY A 35 9.83 7.74 -0.03
N LEU A 36 8.92 8.11 0.87
CA LEU A 36 8.42 7.22 1.91
C LEU A 36 7.08 6.57 1.56
N SER A 37 6.25 7.23 0.70
CA SER A 37 4.94 6.71 0.31
C SER A 37 4.37 7.41 -0.93
N CYS A 38 3.04 7.48 -1.07
CA CYS A 38 2.32 8.05 -2.22
C CYS A 38 2.75 9.48 -2.61
N CYS A 39 3.24 10.29 -1.68
CA CYS A 39 3.74 11.64 -1.98
C CYS A 39 4.93 11.61 -2.93
N PHE A 40 5.75 10.56 -2.88
CA PHE A 40 6.90 10.40 -3.77
C PHE A 40 6.49 10.37 -5.25
N VAL A 41 5.34 9.80 -5.58
CA VAL A 41 4.87 9.76 -6.99
C VAL A 41 4.59 11.15 -7.53
N GLU A 42 3.98 12.02 -6.72
CA GLU A 42 3.75 13.42 -7.10
C GLU A 42 5.05 14.24 -7.08
N GLU A 43 5.97 13.93 -6.17
CA GLU A 43 7.33 14.49 -6.16
C GLU A 43 8.08 14.11 -7.44
N ALA A 44 8.11 12.83 -7.81
CA ALA A 44 8.73 12.35 -9.05
C ALA A 44 8.09 13.00 -10.30
N THR A 45 6.79 13.23 -10.28
CA THR A 45 6.09 13.91 -11.36
C THR A 45 6.60 15.35 -11.59
N THR A 46 7.14 16.02 -10.56
CA THR A 46 7.73 17.37 -10.71
C THR A 46 8.97 17.42 -11.58
N LEU A 47 9.64 16.27 -11.79
CA LEU A 47 10.80 16.15 -12.69
C LEU A 47 10.40 15.98 -14.15
N THR A 48 9.15 15.71 -14.43
CA THR A 48 8.67 15.39 -15.76
C THR A 48 8.38 16.64 -16.57
N SER A 49 8.20 16.49 -17.89
CA SER A 49 8.10 17.57 -18.86
C SER A 49 6.98 18.57 -18.60
N ARG A 50 5.92 18.19 -17.87
CA ARG A 50 4.79 19.10 -17.56
C ARG A 50 5.17 20.15 -16.51
N TYR A 51 6.01 19.78 -15.52
CA TYR A 51 6.30 20.62 -14.35
C TYR A 51 7.74 21.14 -14.31
N ASP A 52 8.70 20.29 -14.64
CA ASP A 52 10.12 20.61 -14.86
C ASP A 52 10.76 21.42 -13.72
N MET A 53 11.01 20.76 -12.60
CA MET A 53 11.62 21.32 -11.39
C MET A 53 13.01 21.97 -11.65
N ALA A 54 13.68 21.56 -12.73
CA ALA A 54 14.96 22.15 -13.17
C ALA A 54 14.87 23.66 -13.41
N ARG A 55 13.73 24.16 -13.91
CA ARG A 55 13.48 25.58 -14.13
C ARG A 55 13.50 26.41 -12.85
N PHE A 56 13.40 25.77 -11.70
CA PHE A 56 13.46 26.41 -10.38
C PHE A 56 14.82 26.23 -9.70
N GLY A 57 15.85 25.74 -10.41
CA GLY A 57 17.21 25.60 -9.90
C GLY A 57 17.41 24.34 -9.01
N ALA A 58 16.60 23.31 -9.19
CA ALA A 58 16.71 22.05 -8.46
C ALA A 58 16.74 20.86 -9.44
N GLU A 59 17.64 20.92 -10.43
CA GLU A 59 17.72 19.94 -11.52
C GLU A 59 18.37 18.64 -11.09
N VAL A 60 19.43 18.72 -10.27
CA VAL A 60 20.33 17.60 -10.04
C VAL A 60 19.93 16.80 -8.81
N LEU A 61 19.23 15.68 -9.02
CA LEU A 61 18.97 14.73 -7.94
C LEU A 61 20.25 14.06 -7.46
N ARG A 62 20.42 14.01 -6.17
CA ARG A 62 21.57 13.37 -5.53
C ARG A 62 21.17 12.09 -4.82
N PRO A 63 21.78 10.94 -5.15
CA PRO A 63 21.49 9.66 -4.49
C PRO A 63 22.17 9.54 -3.12
N SER A 64 23.13 10.42 -2.82
CA SER A 64 23.90 10.42 -1.57
C SER A 64 23.61 11.67 -0.73
N PRO A 65 23.36 11.53 0.58
CA PRO A 65 23.16 12.68 1.47
C PRO A 65 24.40 13.58 1.55
N ARG A 66 25.60 13.03 1.34
CA ARG A 66 26.85 13.79 1.36
C ARG A 66 27.02 14.73 0.15
N GLN A 67 26.21 14.56 -0.88
CA GLN A 67 26.21 15.37 -2.10
C GLN A 67 24.97 16.28 -2.19
N ALA A 68 24.05 16.18 -1.25
CA ALA A 68 22.80 16.92 -1.23
C ALA A 68 22.84 18.05 -0.17
N ASP A 69 22.13 19.13 -0.48
CA ASP A 69 21.90 20.25 0.44
C ASP A 69 20.41 20.42 0.81
N LEU A 70 19.52 19.76 0.08
CA LEU A 70 18.09 19.73 0.32
C LEU A 70 17.59 18.29 0.51
N LEU A 71 16.93 18.03 1.64
CA LEU A 71 16.25 16.76 1.90
C LEU A 71 14.73 16.95 1.79
N ILE A 72 14.09 16.24 0.87
CA ILE A 72 12.63 16.23 0.73
C ILE A 72 12.09 14.92 1.28
N ILE A 73 11.33 15.00 2.38
CA ILE A 73 10.73 13.84 3.03
C ILE A 73 9.28 13.72 2.57
N ALA A 74 9.04 12.82 1.62
CA ALA A 74 7.77 12.70 0.92
C ALA A 74 6.95 11.50 1.41
N GLY A 75 6.04 11.72 2.34
CA GLY A 75 5.06 10.72 2.78
C GLY A 75 5.14 10.32 4.25
N THR A 76 4.73 9.09 4.56
CA THR A 76 4.56 8.61 5.95
C THR A 76 5.91 8.23 6.57
N VAL A 77 6.23 8.78 7.74
CA VAL A 77 7.42 8.40 8.51
C VAL A 77 7.07 7.29 9.48
N PHE A 78 7.57 6.10 9.22
CA PHE A 78 7.37 4.92 10.08
C PHE A 78 8.42 4.84 11.17
N LYS A 79 8.08 4.30 12.33
CA LYS A 79 9.04 4.14 13.44
C LYS A 79 10.23 3.27 13.05
N LYS A 80 10.03 2.24 12.21
CA LYS A 80 11.09 1.36 11.70
C LYS A 80 12.08 2.10 10.77
N ILE A 81 11.63 3.11 9.99
CA ILE A 81 12.48 3.89 9.08
C ILE A 81 13.05 5.18 9.72
N ALA A 82 12.46 5.68 10.80
CA ALA A 82 12.83 6.93 11.43
C ALA A 82 14.33 7.02 11.78
N PRO A 83 15.00 5.95 12.28
CA PRO A 83 16.45 5.97 12.51
C PRO A 83 17.26 6.22 11.24
N VAL A 84 16.81 5.69 10.09
CA VAL A 84 17.48 5.88 8.79
C VAL A 84 17.30 7.33 8.31
N VAL A 85 16.09 7.89 8.43
CA VAL A 85 15.80 9.30 8.10
C VAL A 85 16.74 10.24 8.87
N LEU A 86 16.88 10.01 10.17
CA LEU A 86 17.77 10.81 11.03
C LEU A 86 19.23 10.67 10.61
N ARG A 87 19.69 9.44 10.36
CA ARG A 87 21.10 9.18 9.94
C ARG A 87 21.43 9.86 8.62
N LEU A 88 20.53 9.82 7.63
CA LEU A 88 20.73 10.50 6.35
C LEU A 88 20.82 12.01 6.52
N TYR A 89 19.93 12.60 7.33
CA TYR A 89 19.98 14.01 7.65
C TYR A 89 21.32 14.40 8.34
N GLU A 90 21.81 13.59 9.28
CA GLU A 90 23.07 13.83 9.98
C GLU A 90 24.30 13.71 9.07
N GLN A 91 24.21 12.94 7.98
CA GLN A 91 25.28 12.81 6.98
C GLN A 91 25.34 13.96 5.97
N MET A 92 24.31 14.79 5.87
CA MET A 92 24.31 15.97 4.98
C MET A 92 25.25 17.05 5.53
N ALA A 93 25.99 17.69 4.61
CA ALA A 93 26.84 18.82 4.93
C ALA A 93 26.00 20.10 5.18
N GLU A 94 26.54 21.03 5.99
CA GLU A 94 25.95 22.35 6.14
C GLU A 94 26.40 23.30 5.00
N PRO A 95 25.57 24.21 4.48
CA PRO A 95 24.16 24.41 4.87
C PRO A 95 23.24 23.34 4.30
N LYS A 96 22.20 22.96 5.03
CA LYS A 96 21.22 21.99 4.60
C LYS A 96 19.81 22.41 4.99
N TRP A 97 18.85 22.02 4.17
CA TRP A 97 17.44 22.34 4.36
C TRP A 97 16.57 21.11 4.29
N VAL A 98 15.41 21.15 4.92
CA VAL A 98 14.45 20.05 4.95
C VAL A 98 13.06 20.53 4.54
N ILE A 99 12.48 19.86 3.55
CA ILE A 99 11.07 20.00 3.18
C ILE A 99 10.30 18.76 3.68
N SER A 100 9.25 18.99 4.45
CA SER A 100 8.30 17.95 4.83
C SER A 100 7.11 17.99 3.87
N MET A 101 6.94 16.95 3.07
CA MET A 101 5.93 16.87 2.04
C MET A 101 4.81 15.89 2.39
N GLY A 102 3.58 16.42 2.45
CA GLY A 102 2.36 15.66 2.69
C GLY A 102 1.93 15.58 4.14
N SER A 103 0.64 15.35 4.35
CA SER A 103 0.04 15.34 5.69
C SER A 103 0.67 14.32 6.63
N CYS A 104 1.11 13.17 6.11
CA CYS A 104 1.73 12.12 6.92
C CYS A 104 3.09 12.56 7.47
N SER A 105 3.98 13.11 6.63
CA SER A 105 5.27 13.65 7.07
C SER A 105 5.09 14.84 8.01
N ASN A 106 4.07 15.67 7.73
CA ASN A 106 3.81 16.88 8.50
C ASN A 106 3.29 16.63 9.92
N SER A 107 2.47 15.58 10.13
CA SER A 107 1.76 15.39 11.41
C SER A 107 1.22 13.97 11.63
N GLY A 108 1.71 12.95 10.89
CA GLY A 108 1.13 11.61 10.89
C GLY A 108 -0.08 11.48 9.95
N GLY A 109 -0.71 12.58 9.55
CA GLY A 109 -1.85 12.60 8.63
C GLY A 109 -3.06 11.84 9.17
N MET A 110 -3.61 10.95 8.36
CA MET A 110 -4.74 10.09 8.74
C MET A 110 -4.32 8.85 9.55
N TYR A 111 -3.02 8.61 9.74
CA TYR A 111 -2.46 7.42 10.39
C TYR A 111 -2.11 7.68 11.86
N ASP A 112 -3.12 7.86 12.71
CA ASP A 112 -2.95 7.81 14.18
C ASP A 112 -2.82 6.34 14.63
N ILE A 113 -1.63 5.76 14.44
CA ILE A 113 -1.37 4.33 14.64
C ILE A 113 0.01 4.09 15.26
N TYR A 114 0.15 2.99 15.99
CA TYR A 114 1.35 2.62 16.75
C TYR A 114 2.66 2.67 15.98
N SER A 115 2.65 2.40 14.68
CA SER A 115 3.84 2.29 13.81
C SER A 115 4.29 3.60 13.16
N VAL A 116 3.49 4.67 13.23
CA VAL A 116 3.73 5.94 12.52
C VAL A 116 4.16 7.05 13.47
N VAL A 117 5.21 7.79 13.08
CA VAL A 117 5.67 9.01 13.75
C VAL A 117 4.73 10.15 13.41
N GLN A 118 4.26 10.88 14.43
CA GLN A 118 3.23 11.91 14.29
C GLN A 118 3.82 13.28 13.89
N GLY A 119 4.63 13.28 12.84
CA GLY A 119 5.33 14.42 12.26
C GLY A 119 6.85 14.25 12.30
N VAL A 120 7.50 14.49 11.16
CA VAL A 120 8.96 14.34 11.03
C VAL A 120 9.72 15.37 11.87
N ASP A 121 9.08 16.46 12.22
CA ASP A 121 9.64 17.49 13.11
C ASP A 121 9.87 17.02 14.57
N GLN A 122 9.39 15.84 14.93
CA GLN A 122 9.72 15.18 16.19
C GLN A 122 11.15 14.62 16.20
N ILE A 123 11.73 14.34 15.03
CA ILE A 123 13.05 13.71 14.90
C ILE A 123 14.12 14.61 14.29
N LEU A 124 13.74 15.58 13.42
CA LEU A 124 14.67 16.52 12.78
C LEU A 124 14.01 17.88 12.49
N PRO A 125 14.80 18.96 12.32
CA PRO A 125 14.24 20.26 12.00
C PRO A 125 13.66 20.30 10.59
N VAL A 126 12.56 21.05 10.41
CA VAL A 126 11.88 21.24 9.12
C VAL A 126 11.87 22.71 8.74
N ASP A 127 12.24 23.01 7.51
CA ASP A 127 12.28 24.38 6.97
C ASP A 127 10.96 24.78 6.31
N VAL A 128 10.37 23.88 5.52
CA VAL A 128 9.11 24.11 4.79
C VAL A 128 8.19 22.91 4.95
N TYR A 129 6.89 23.18 5.19
CA TYR A 129 5.85 22.16 5.19
C TYR A 129 4.95 22.31 3.97
N ILE A 130 4.76 21.23 3.20
CA ILE A 130 3.85 21.18 2.06
C ILE A 130 2.63 20.34 2.45
N PRO A 131 1.42 20.93 2.59
CA PRO A 131 0.20 20.20 2.92
C PRO A 131 -0.38 19.48 1.71
N GLY A 132 -1.06 18.34 1.95
CA GLY A 132 -1.77 17.57 0.94
C GLY A 132 -1.73 16.07 1.26
N CYS A 133 -2.59 15.29 0.57
CA CYS A 133 -2.62 13.84 0.73
C CYS A 133 -2.99 13.11 -0.58
N PRO A 134 -2.05 13.06 -1.56
CA PRO A 134 -0.78 13.76 -1.62
C PRO A 134 -0.91 15.24 -2.01
N PRO A 135 0.14 16.06 -1.80
CA PRO A 135 0.26 17.37 -2.42
C PRO A 135 0.36 17.21 -3.94
N ARG A 136 -0.23 18.14 -4.69
CA ARG A 136 -0.07 18.19 -6.15
C ARG A 136 1.36 18.63 -6.52
N PRO A 137 1.86 18.32 -7.73
CA PRO A 137 3.17 18.77 -8.18
C PRO A 137 3.36 20.30 -8.09
N GLU A 138 2.31 21.08 -8.38
CA GLU A 138 2.35 22.55 -8.26
C GLU A 138 2.58 23.01 -6.81
N ALA A 139 2.04 22.28 -5.83
CA ALA A 139 2.28 22.57 -4.42
C ALA A 139 3.73 22.28 -4.01
N VAL A 140 4.36 21.28 -4.61
CA VAL A 140 5.79 20.97 -4.40
C VAL A 140 6.65 22.10 -4.95
N LEU A 141 6.39 22.56 -6.17
CA LEU A 141 7.09 23.70 -6.78
C LEU A 141 6.93 24.97 -5.95
N HIS A 142 5.72 25.23 -5.43
CA HIS A 142 5.48 26.36 -4.52
C HIS A 142 6.26 26.21 -3.21
N GLY A 143 6.37 25.00 -2.67
CA GLY A 143 7.21 24.71 -1.49
C GLY A 143 8.68 25.00 -1.73
N LEU A 144 9.19 24.67 -2.93
CA LEU A 144 10.54 24.97 -3.35
C LEU A 144 10.78 26.49 -3.44
N ILE A 145 9.83 27.24 -4.06
CA ILE A 145 9.89 28.71 -4.11
C ILE A 145 9.90 29.31 -2.70
N SER A 146 9.07 28.80 -1.79
CA SER A 146 9.03 29.26 -0.41
C SER A 146 10.37 29.02 0.33
N LEU A 147 11.04 27.90 0.06
CA LEU A 147 12.39 27.63 0.57
C LEU A 147 13.38 28.64 -0.01
N GLN A 148 13.32 28.94 -1.29
CA GLN A 148 14.18 29.94 -1.96
C GLN A 148 14.01 31.33 -1.36
N GLU A 149 12.80 31.73 -0.97
CA GLU A 149 12.52 32.98 -0.25
C GLU A 149 13.18 32.97 1.14
N LYS A 150 13.09 31.83 1.85
CA LYS A 150 13.77 31.65 3.16
C LYS A 150 15.28 31.83 3.01
N ILE A 151 15.91 31.14 2.06
CA ILE A 151 17.35 31.24 1.78
C ILE A 151 17.76 32.69 1.49
N THR A 152 16.95 33.44 0.73
CA THR A 152 17.23 34.85 0.41
C THR A 152 17.34 35.72 1.68
N SER A 153 16.65 35.36 2.77
CA SER A 153 16.68 36.10 4.04
C SER A 153 17.82 35.71 4.98
N GLU A 154 18.58 34.67 4.68
CA GLU A 154 19.68 34.16 5.49
C GLU A 154 20.90 35.13 5.46
N LYS A 155 21.73 35.02 6.48
CA LYS A 155 22.97 35.84 6.62
C LYS A 155 24.20 34.93 6.75
N PRO A 156 24.58 34.23 5.67
CA PRO A 156 25.61 33.20 5.68
C PRO A 156 27.00 33.77 6.09
N THR A 157 27.32 35.00 5.68
CA THR A 157 28.62 35.59 6.04
C THR A 157 28.78 35.78 7.54
N ARG A 158 27.70 36.15 8.25
CA ARG A 158 27.74 36.27 9.71
C ARG A 158 27.94 34.94 10.42
N SER A 159 27.40 33.87 9.91
CA SER A 159 27.59 32.51 10.39
C SER A 159 29.02 32.03 10.14
N ILE A 160 29.53 32.20 8.90
CA ILE A 160 30.90 31.81 8.51
C ILE A 160 31.95 32.53 9.35
N PHE A 161 31.75 33.81 9.65
CA PHE A 161 32.71 34.61 10.43
C PHE A 161 32.39 34.70 11.92
N HIS A 162 31.45 33.88 12.43
CA HIS A 162 31.00 33.86 13.83
C HIS A 162 30.60 35.23 14.39
N LEU A 163 29.99 36.10 13.58
CA LEU A 163 29.56 37.43 13.94
C LEU A 163 28.18 37.43 14.65
N PRO A 164 27.89 38.40 15.55
CA PRO A 164 26.58 38.53 16.19
C PRO A 164 25.46 38.65 15.18
N GLY A 165 24.41 37.87 15.34
CA GLY A 165 23.24 37.79 14.46
C GLY A 165 23.43 36.88 13.25
N GLY A 166 24.46 36.05 13.19
CA GLY A 166 24.58 34.89 12.31
C GLY A 166 23.58 33.83 12.75
N SER A 167 22.83 33.31 11.81
CA SER A 167 21.84 32.21 12.04
C SER A 167 22.60 30.93 12.39
N GLN A 168 22.64 30.56 13.67
CA GLN A 168 22.73 29.16 14.02
C GLN A 168 21.33 28.58 13.79
N GLY A 169 21.20 27.71 12.86
CA GLY A 169 20.06 26.94 12.34
C GLY A 169 18.83 26.76 13.20
N SER A 170 18.09 27.79 13.53
CA SER A 170 16.75 27.66 14.09
C SER A 170 15.89 28.89 13.78
N GLN A 171 15.70 29.15 12.50
CA GLN A 171 14.59 30.02 12.11
C GLN A 171 13.30 29.21 12.13
N LYS A 172 12.21 29.87 12.60
CA LYS A 172 10.88 29.24 12.59
C LYS A 172 10.55 28.73 11.18
N PRO A 173 10.04 27.49 11.03
CA PRO A 173 9.68 26.96 9.72
C PRO A 173 8.70 27.88 8.99
N LEU A 174 8.87 28.02 7.68
CA LEU A 174 7.91 28.67 6.79
C LEU A 174 6.69 27.77 6.63
N LEU A 175 5.53 28.27 7.01
CA LEU A 175 4.26 27.58 6.78
C LEU A 175 3.66 28.08 5.47
N ILE A 176 3.34 27.17 4.58
CA ILE A 176 2.52 27.49 3.40
C ILE A 176 1.14 27.94 3.91
N PRO A 177 0.52 29.01 3.34
CA PRO A 177 -0.77 29.50 3.78
C PRO A 177 -1.81 28.37 3.91
N GLY A 178 -2.45 28.26 5.07
CA GLY A 178 -3.41 27.22 5.41
C GLY A 178 -3.00 26.30 6.59
N LYS A 179 -1.73 26.36 7.05
CA LYS A 179 -1.29 25.65 8.24
C LYS A 179 -1.16 26.58 9.42
N THR A 180 -2.09 26.51 10.34
CA THR A 180 -1.86 27.00 11.71
C THR A 180 -0.99 25.99 12.44
N LYS A 181 0.09 26.44 13.09
CA LYS A 181 0.83 25.62 14.05
C LYS A 181 -0.07 25.24 15.20
N SER A 182 -0.77 24.17 15.10
CA SER A 182 -1.23 23.47 16.28
C SER A 182 -0.26 22.29 16.48
N ARG A 183 0.67 22.44 17.40
CA ARG A 183 1.44 21.30 17.92
C ARG A 183 0.55 20.32 18.66
N ASP A 184 -0.64 20.77 19.00
CA ASP A 184 -1.71 20.02 19.62
C ASP A 184 -2.84 19.89 18.59
N PRO A 185 -3.17 18.69 18.12
CA PRO A 185 -4.34 18.49 17.25
C PRO A 185 -5.65 18.97 17.89
N ARG A 186 -5.63 19.33 19.17
CA ARG A 186 -6.76 19.86 19.94
C ARG A 186 -6.89 21.39 19.88
N GLY A 187 -5.93 22.11 19.26
CA GLY A 187 -5.94 23.58 19.16
C GLY A 187 -5.41 24.33 20.40
N PRO A 188 -5.01 25.60 20.24
CA PRO A 188 -4.56 26.43 21.35
C PRO A 188 -5.72 26.69 22.33
N GLY A 189 -5.52 26.36 23.60
CA GLY A 189 -6.51 26.55 24.67
C GLY A 189 -7.16 25.29 25.22
N MET A 190 -6.84 24.13 24.70
CA MET A 190 -7.27 22.83 25.23
C MET A 190 -6.20 22.12 26.09
N GLU A 191 -5.20 22.84 26.57
CA GLU A 191 -4.29 22.31 27.56
C GLU A 191 -5.06 21.99 28.85
N GLY A 192 -5.18 20.70 29.16
CA GLY A 192 -5.83 20.21 30.39
C GLY A 192 -7.13 19.45 30.20
N THR A 193 -7.80 19.52 29.08
CA THR A 193 -8.89 18.57 28.77
C THR A 193 -8.32 17.41 27.98
N ALA A 194 -7.59 16.54 28.68
CA ALA A 194 -7.42 15.20 28.15
C ALA A 194 -8.84 14.64 27.94
N ILE A 195 -9.24 14.41 26.70
CA ILE A 195 -10.28 13.43 26.42
C ILE A 195 -9.65 12.11 26.89
N ARG A 196 -9.82 11.84 28.21
CA ARG A 196 -9.37 10.58 28.78
C ARG A 196 -10.06 9.49 28.00
N GLY A 197 -9.26 8.79 27.27
CA GLY A 197 -9.49 7.41 26.93
C GLY A 197 -10.86 7.10 26.35
N THR A 198 -10.99 7.33 25.09
CA THR A 198 -11.69 6.28 24.35
C THR A 198 -10.65 5.18 24.19
N SER A 199 -10.87 4.06 24.89
CA SER A 199 -10.14 2.82 24.62
C SER A 199 -9.98 2.62 23.11
N ALA A 200 -8.96 1.87 22.67
CA ALA A 200 -8.76 1.51 21.25
C ALA A 200 -10.00 0.85 20.60
N VAL A 201 -10.93 0.41 21.40
CA VAL A 201 -12.28 0.04 21.01
C VAL A 201 -13.12 1.31 21.10
N PRO A 202 -13.85 1.74 20.04
CA PRO A 202 -14.87 2.77 20.13
C PRO A 202 -15.73 2.49 21.36
N PRO A 203 -16.18 3.53 22.10
CA PRO A 203 -16.93 3.28 23.32
C PRO A 203 -18.00 2.25 23.00
N ARG A 204 -17.93 1.11 23.67
CA ARG A 204 -18.97 0.08 23.57
C ARG A 204 -20.21 0.79 24.01
N PHE A 205 -21.07 1.17 23.09
CA PHE A 205 -22.42 1.59 23.42
C PHE A 205 -23.10 0.33 23.95
N THR A 206 -22.96 0.11 25.23
CA THR A 206 -23.66 -0.93 26.00
C THR A 206 -25.12 -0.52 26.22
N ASP A 207 -25.73 0.13 25.24
CA ASP A 207 -27.13 0.42 25.30
C ASP A 207 -27.88 -0.83 24.85
N SER A 208 -28.35 -1.58 25.84
CA SER A 208 -29.24 -2.73 25.66
C SER A 208 -30.51 -2.39 24.86
N ARG A 209 -30.87 -1.13 24.73
CA ARG A 209 -31.97 -0.66 23.89
C ARG A 209 -31.59 -0.63 22.39
N SER A 210 -30.32 -0.63 22.04
CA SER A 210 -29.89 -0.74 20.64
C SER A 210 -30.07 -2.16 20.07
N GLU A 211 -30.23 -3.16 20.90
CA GLU A 211 -30.50 -4.56 20.51
C GLU A 211 -31.90 -4.75 19.96
N LEU A 212 -32.84 -3.85 20.25
CA LEU A 212 -34.19 -3.87 19.70
C LEU A 212 -34.30 -3.31 18.30
N MET A 213 -33.24 -2.69 17.75
CA MET A 213 -33.24 -2.26 16.38
C MET A 213 -32.79 -3.42 15.47
N TRP A 214 -33.64 -3.73 14.50
CA TRP A 214 -33.47 -4.74 13.46
C TRP A 214 -31.99 -4.98 13.06
N THR A 215 -31.57 -6.22 13.22
CA THR A 215 -30.28 -6.70 12.73
C THR A 215 -30.57 -7.58 11.52
N PRO A 216 -30.17 -7.20 10.32
CA PRO A 216 -30.41 -8.04 9.14
C PRO A 216 -29.67 -9.37 9.27
N ALA A 217 -30.28 -10.44 8.79
CA ALA A 217 -29.56 -11.69 8.60
C ALA A 217 -28.57 -11.55 7.43
N ALA A 218 -27.37 -12.10 7.59
CA ALA A 218 -26.44 -12.19 6.46
C ALA A 218 -27.04 -13.10 5.38
N PRO A 219 -26.83 -12.80 4.08
CA PRO A 219 -27.15 -13.75 3.03
C PRO A 219 -26.40 -15.07 3.28
N SER A 220 -27.06 -16.19 3.09
CA SER A 220 -26.41 -17.51 3.06
C SER A 220 -26.22 -17.94 1.63
N ILE A 221 -25.07 -18.55 1.31
CA ILE A 221 -24.87 -19.21 0.02
C ILE A 221 -25.27 -20.69 0.17
N ASP A 222 -26.13 -21.16 -0.70
CA ASP A 222 -26.33 -22.59 -0.90
C ASP A 222 -25.10 -23.11 -1.65
N LEU A 223 -24.41 -24.08 -1.04
CA LEU A 223 -23.29 -24.74 -1.67
C LEU A 223 -23.76 -25.51 -2.92
N ASP A 224 -23.05 -25.36 -4.02
CA ASP A 224 -23.30 -26.14 -5.21
C ASP A 224 -23.00 -27.64 -4.98
N GLU A 225 -23.44 -28.51 -5.92
CA GLU A 225 -23.30 -29.98 -5.78
C GLU A 225 -21.80 -30.39 -5.63
N LYS A 226 -20.85 -29.68 -6.30
CA LYS A 226 -19.44 -29.99 -6.26
C LYS A 226 -18.84 -29.61 -4.91
N GLN A 227 -19.22 -28.44 -4.39
CA GLN A 227 -18.83 -27.96 -3.07
C GLN A 227 -19.37 -28.87 -1.96
N GLN A 228 -20.63 -29.29 -2.06
CA GLN A 228 -21.23 -30.28 -1.14
C GLN A 228 -20.54 -31.63 -1.21
N ALA A 229 -20.16 -32.09 -2.41
CA ALA A 229 -19.43 -33.35 -2.59
C ALA A 229 -18.04 -33.29 -1.96
N LEU A 230 -17.32 -32.16 -2.14
CA LEU A 230 -16.03 -31.92 -1.48
C LEU A 230 -16.16 -31.98 0.05
N VAL A 231 -17.11 -31.26 0.62
CA VAL A 231 -17.35 -31.24 2.08
C VAL A 231 -17.65 -32.65 2.60
N ARG A 232 -18.53 -33.41 1.92
CA ARG A 232 -18.84 -34.78 2.29
C ARG A 232 -17.64 -35.70 2.24
N SER A 233 -16.83 -35.62 1.17
CA SER A 233 -15.59 -36.41 1.02
C SER A 233 -14.60 -36.16 2.14
N LEU A 234 -14.45 -34.90 2.55
CA LEU A 234 -13.57 -34.54 3.66
C LEU A 234 -14.10 -35.05 5.01
N GLN A 235 -15.42 -34.96 5.23
CA GLN A 235 -16.05 -35.48 6.45
C GLN A 235 -15.95 -37.01 6.52
N GLU A 236 -16.11 -37.72 5.41
CA GLU A 236 -15.95 -39.17 5.35
C GLU A 236 -14.52 -39.60 5.68
N GLN A 237 -13.51 -38.81 5.24
CA GLN A 237 -12.11 -39.14 5.44
C GLN A 237 -11.59 -38.78 6.83
N PHE A 238 -12.00 -37.63 7.39
CA PHE A 238 -11.46 -37.08 8.63
C PHE A 238 -12.45 -37.10 9.79
N GLY A 239 -13.69 -37.50 9.57
CA GLY A 239 -14.70 -37.69 10.58
C GLY A 239 -15.03 -36.43 11.38
N GLN A 240 -15.04 -36.56 12.72
CA GLN A 240 -15.36 -35.46 13.63
C GLN A 240 -14.27 -34.38 13.74
N ASP A 241 -13.10 -34.56 13.12
CA ASP A 241 -12.03 -33.59 13.11
C ASP A 241 -12.28 -32.46 12.09
N ILE A 242 -13.34 -32.57 11.26
CA ILE A 242 -13.79 -31.55 10.31
C ILE A 242 -15.28 -31.28 10.51
N GLU A 243 -15.62 -30.05 10.77
CA GLU A 243 -17.02 -29.58 10.89
C GLU A 243 -17.27 -28.47 9.88
N PRO A 244 -18.44 -28.52 9.13
CA PRO A 244 -18.87 -27.37 8.37
C PRO A 244 -19.09 -26.18 9.30
N ALA A 245 -18.47 -25.04 9.00
CA ALA A 245 -18.81 -23.83 9.71
C ALA A 245 -20.19 -23.32 9.26
N ALA A 246 -20.89 -22.60 10.13
CA ALA A 246 -22.13 -21.94 9.74
C ALA A 246 -21.90 -21.09 8.49
N ALA A 247 -22.90 -21.10 7.60
CA ALA A 247 -22.81 -20.58 6.24
C ALA A 247 -22.12 -19.23 6.13
N SER A 248 -21.04 -19.17 5.37
CA SER A 248 -20.44 -17.92 4.92
C SER A 248 -21.17 -17.45 3.66
N CYS A 249 -21.17 -16.15 3.41
CA CYS A 249 -21.84 -15.59 2.23
C CYS A 249 -21.01 -15.62 0.95
N ASP A 250 -19.82 -16.23 0.96
CA ASP A 250 -18.85 -16.13 -0.13
C ASP A 250 -18.26 -17.46 -0.60
N MET A 251 -17.93 -18.38 0.29
CA MET A 251 -17.29 -19.65 -0.06
C MET A 251 -17.51 -20.73 1.00
N PRO A 252 -17.33 -22.02 0.65
CA PRO A 252 -17.36 -23.13 1.60
C PRO A 252 -16.35 -22.88 2.73
N THR A 253 -16.78 -23.05 3.96
CA THR A 253 -15.94 -22.84 5.15
C THR A 253 -16.02 -24.08 6.05
N LEU A 254 -14.86 -24.58 6.49
CA LEU A 254 -14.75 -25.75 7.34
C LEU A 254 -13.92 -25.42 8.59
N THR A 255 -14.33 -25.90 9.73
CA THR A 255 -13.52 -25.89 10.95
C THR A 255 -12.74 -27.19 11.03
N VAL A 256 -11.41 -27.10 11.27
CA VAL A 256 -10.48 -28.23 11.30
C VAL A 256 -9.82 -28.27 12.67
N ALA A 257 -9.80 -29.45 13.30
CA ALA A 257 -9.09 -29.64 14.55
C ALA A 257 -7.59 -29.37 14.38
N PRO A 258 -6.91 -28.60 15.27
CA PRO A 258 -5.49 -28.22 15.12
C PRO A 258 -4.56 -29.40 14.84
N ARG A 259 -4.76 -30.52 15.51
CA ARG A 259 -3.95 -31.76 15.35
C ARG A 259 -4.03 -32.37 13.94
N ARG A 260 -5.04 -32.05 13.14
CA ARG A 260 -5.28 -32.59 11.79
C ARG A 260 -4.96 -31.61 10.67
N LEU A 261 -4.55 -30.41 11.01
CA LEU A 261 -4.32 -29.34 10.04
C LEU A 261 -3.42 -29.79 8.88
N LYS A 262 -2.25 -30.33 9.15
CA LYS A 262 -1.28 -30.74 8.11
C LYS A 262 -1.80 -31.88 7.24
N ASP A 263 -2.51 -32.84 7.83
CA ASP A 263 -3.07 -33.99 7.11
C ASP A 263 -4.15 -33.54 6.13
N VAL A 264 -5.04 -32.67 6.59
CA VAL A 264 -6.12 -32.08 5.78
C VAL A 264 -5.55 -31.25 4.63
N LEU A 265 -4.57 -30.38 4.91
CA LEU A 265 -3.95 -29.52 3.89
C LEU A 265 -3.18 -30.33 2.85
N ARG A 266 -2.43 -31.35 3.26
CA ARG A 266 -1.77 -32.28 2.31
C ARG A 266 -2.76 -33.03 1.46
N HIS A 267 -3.87 -33.49 2.05
CA HIS A 267 -4.94 -34.14 1.29
C HIS A 267 -5.55 -33.19 0.25
N LEU A 268 -5.90 -31.97 0.65
CA LEU A 268 -6.46 -30.94 -0.24
C LEU A 268 -5.52 -30.59 -1.40
N LYS A 269 -4.22 -30.51 -1.15
CA LYS A 269 -3.23 -30.23 -2.20
C LYS A 269 -3.02 -31.38 -3.17
N THR A 270 -3.05 -32.65 -2.69
CA THR A 270 -2.55 -33.79 -3.47
C THR A 270 -3.62 -34.73 -3.95
N ARG A 271 -4.72 -34.89 -3.21
CA ARG A 271 -5.71 -35.97 -3.41
C ARG A 271 -7.15 -35.50 -3.61
N ALA A 272 -7.51 -34.34 -3.10
CA ALA A 272 -8.87 -33.82 -3.22
C ALA A 272 -9.27 -33.52 -4.68
N THR A 273 -10.55 -33.46 -4.92
CA THR A 273 -11.12 -33.01 -6.18
C THR A 273 -12.13 -31.91 -5.90
N PRO A 274 -11.84 -30.65 -6.25
CA PRO A 274 -10.63 -30.17 -6.92
C PRO A 274 -9.37 -30.15 -6.02
N ARG A 275 -8.19 -30.13 -6.64
CA ARG A 275 -6.92 -29.92 -5.89
C ARG A 275 -6.71 -28.44 -5.62
N PHE A 276 -6.35 -28.13 -4.39
CA PHE A 276 -6.03 -26.76 -4.01
C PHE A 276 -4.52 -26.53 -4.13
N GLU A 277 -4.12 -25.96 -5.25
CA GLU A 277 -2.70 -25.84 -5.62
C GLU A 277 -2.02 -24.64 -4.96
N ARG A 278 -2.79 -23.61 -4.57
CA ARG A 278 -2.27 -22.35 -4.03
C ARG A 278 -2.81 -22.06 -2.63
N LEU A 279 -1.91 -21.72 -1.71
CA LEU A 279 -2.25 -20.98 -0.50
C LEU A 279 -2.52 -19.53 -0.89
N GLU A 280 -3.78 -19.11 -0.84
CA GLU A 280 -4.20 -17.76 -1.25
C GLU A 280 -3.92 -16.73 -0.17
N ASP A 281 -4.26 -17.04 1.08
CA ASP A 281 -3.98 -16.20 2.26
C ASP A 281 -3.96 -17.02 3.55
N LEU A 282 -3.23 -16.52 4.55
CA LEU A 282 -3.24 -17.03 5.91
C LEU A 282 -3.27 -15.85 6.88
N THR A 283 -4.21 -15.87 7.82
CA THR A 283 -4.33 -14.86 8.86
C THR A 283 -4.83 -15.45 10.17
N ALA A 284 -4.86 -14.63 11.22
CA ALA A 284 -5.50 -14.96 12.48
C ALA A 284 -6.59 -13.95 12.86
N VAL A 285 -7.49 -14.39 13.70
CA VAL A 285 -8.51 -13.59 14.36
C VAL A 285 -8.36 -13.76 15.86
N ASP A 286 -8.23 -12.68 16.59
CA ASP A 286 -8.34 -12.66 18.05
C ASP A 286 -9.84 -12.60 18.41
N GLU A 287 -10.35 -13.68 18.98
CA GLU A 287 -11.77 -13.84 19.30
C GLU A 287 -12.13 -13.33 20.71
N SER A 288 -11.14 -12.88 21.49
CA SER A 288 -11.31 -12.49 22.89
C SER A 288 -12.33 -11.36 23.13
N ALA A 289 -12.60 -10.54 22.12
CA ALA A 289 -13.55 -9.44 22.18
C ALA A 289 -14.93 -9.75 21.55
N ARG A 290 -15.17 -11.00 21.16
CA ARG A 290 -16.50 -11.43 20.65
C ARG A 290 -17.56 -11.27 21.74
N ARG A 291 -18.75 -10.82 21.33
CA ARG A 291 -19.82 -10.54 22.25
C ARG A 291 -20.60 -11.76 22.66
N GLU A 292 -20.89 -12.67 21.72
CA GLU A 292 -21.65 -13.92 21.91
C GLU A 292 -21.54 -14.84 20.70
N PRO A 293 -21.65 -16.16 20.82
CA PRO A 293 -21.72 -16.94 22.07
C PRO A 293 -20.39 -16.95 22.84
N ARG A 294 -20.38 -17.38 24.10
CA ARG A 294 -19.19 -17.36 24.96
C ARG A 294 -18.19 -18.49 24.68
N ASP A 295 -18.53 -19.42 23.80
CA ASP A 295 -17.74 -20.62 23.51
C ASP A 295 -16.78 -20.46 22.31
N TRP A 296 -16.39 -19.20 22.03
CA TRP A 296 -15.36 -18.93 21.03
C TRP A 296 -13.99 -19.35 21.51
N PRO A 297 -13.11 -19.88 20.62
CA PRO A 297 -11.70 -20.08 20.94
C PRO A 297 -11.04 -18.72 21.23
N ASP A 298 -9.84 -18.74 21.84
CA ASP A 298 -9.10 -17.47 22.05
C ASP A 298 -8.63 -16.87 20.73
N TYR A 299 -8.20 -17.73 19.80
CA TYR A 299 -7.78 -17.34 18.44
C TYR A 299 -8.33 -18.32 17.40
N THR A 300 -8.52 -17.82 16.19
CA THR A 300 -8.84 -18.65 15.02
C THR A 300 -7.84 -18.36 13.90
N LEU A 301 -7.08 -19.39 13.45
CA LEU A 301 -6.34 -19.29 12.20
C LEU A 301 -7.29 -19.47 11.01
N VAL A 302 -7.12 -18.68 9.98
CA VAL A 302 -7.93 -18.70 8.75
C VAL A 302 -7.03 -18.90 7.55
N TYR A 303 -7.27 -20.00 6.84
CA TYR A 303 -6.56 -20.34 5.60
C TYR A 303 -7.51 -20.19 4.43
N HIS A 304 -7.13 -19.43 3.40
CA HIS A 304 -7.82 -19.40 2.12
C HIS A 304 -7.01 -20.19 1.11
N LEU A 305 -7.67 -21.12 0.44
CA LEU A 305 -7.07 -22.02 -0.54
C LEU A 305 -7.73 -21.83 -1.89
N LEU A 306 -6.94 -21.90 -2.96
CA LEU A 306 -7.39 -21.75 -4.34
C LEU A 306 -7.04 -22.97 -5.17
N SER A 307 -8.02 -23.43 -5.94
CA SER A 307 -7.88 -24.36 -7.07
C SER A 307 -7.98 -23.59 -8.39
N PHE A 308 -7.08 -23.88 -9.32
CA PHE A 308 -7.11 -23.24 -10.63
C PHE A 308 -8.06 -23.98 -11.61
N GLU A 309 -8.12 -25.32 -11.53
CA GLU A 309 -8.96 -26.15 -12.41
C GLU A 309 -9.64 -27.30 -11.63
N PRO A 310 -10.97 -27.24 -11.49
CA PRO A 310 -11.87 -26.12 -11.76
C PRO A 310 -11.61 -24.97 -10.78
N ALA A 311 -11.92 -23.74 -11.19
CA ALA A 311 -11.80 -22.56 -10.34
C ALA A 311 -12.66 -22.71 -9.08
N ALA A 312 -12.02 -22.81 -7.91
CA ALA A 312 -12.73 -22.99 -6.64
C ALA A 312 -11.90 -22.42 -5.47
N ARG A 313 -12.63 -21.94 -4.46
CA ARG A 313 -12.07 -21.47 -3.20
C ARG A 313 -12.59 -22.25 -2.02
N LEU A 314 -11.77 -22.37 -0.98
CA LEU A 314 -12.12 -23.03 0.27
C LEU A 314 -11.49 -22.24 1.44
N ARG A 315 -12.28 -22.00 2.48
CA ARG A 315 -11.80 -21.44 3.75
C ARG A 315 -11.71 -22.52 4.81
N LEU A 316 -10.57 -22.61 5.49
CA LEU A 316 -10.40 -23.44 6.66
C LEU A 316 -10.19 -22.57 7.90
N LYS A 317 -10.84 -22.92 8.99
CA LYS A 317 -10.69 -22.31 10.30
C LYS A 317 -10.11 -23.31 11.28
N VAL A 318 -9.09 -22.89 12.01
CA VAL A 318 -8.43 -23.70 13.02
C VAL A 318 -8.50 -22.99 14.37
N PRO A 319 -9.32 -23.48 15.30
CA PRO A 319 -9.46 -22.88 16.62
C PRO A 319 -8.21 -23.14 17.46
N LEU A 320 -7.71 -22.10 18.13
CA LEU A 320 -6.58 -22.19 19.06
C LEU A 320 -6.99 -21.60 20.41
N SER A 321 -6.51 -22.23 21.50
CA SER A 321 -6.81 -21.81 22.86
C SER A 321 -5.53 -21.45 23.63
N GLY A 322 -5.68 -20.59 24.64
CA GLY A 322 -4.61 -20.16 25.52
C GLY A 322 -3.98 -18.83 25.13
N THR A 323 -3.19 -18.28 26.04
CA THR A 323 -2.52 -16.98 25.89
C THR A 323 -1.29 -17.02 24.98
N ASP A 324 -0.73 -18.22 24.77
CA ASP A 324 0.45 -18.52 23.93
C ASP A 324 0.04 -19.60 22.90
N PRO A 325 -0.76 -19.24 21.89
CA PRO A 325 -1.30 -20.20 20.94
C PRO A 325 -0.22 -20.76 20.01
N VAL A 326 -0.33 -22.06 19.72
CA VAL A 326 0.63 -22.82 18.90
C VAL A 326 -0.11 -23.57 17.80
N ALA A 327 0.48 -23.61 16.61
CA ALA A 327 0.04 -24.40 15.47
C ALA A 327 1.26 -25.02 14.76
N ASP A 328 1.03 -26.05 13.94
CA ASP A 328 2.07 -26.61 13.09
C ASP A 328 2.35 -25.70 11.89
N SER A 329 3.63 -25.49 11.55
CA SER A 329 4.02 -24.83 10.30
C SER A 329 3.65 -25.68 9.08
N ILE A 330 3.14 -25.03 8.05
CA ILE A 330 2.77 -25.66 6.78
C ILE A 330 3.73 -25.32 5.63
N MET A 331 4.92 -24.82 5.95
CA MET A 331 5.94 -24.47 4.94
C MET A 331 6.39 -25.68 4.11
N ASP A 332 6.31 -26.88 4.65
CA ASP A 332 6.58 -28.13 3.92
C ASP A 332 5.50 -28.46 2.88
N ILE A 333 4.33 -27.85 2.99
CA ILE A 333 3.22 -27.98 2.04
C ILE A 333 3.27 -26.85 1.01
N TRP A 334 3.31 -25.60 1.46
CA TRP A 334 3.46 -24.41 0.61
C TRP A 334 4.56 -23.49 1.13
N PRO A 335 5.65 -23.27 0.38
CA PRO A 335 6.69 -22.30 0.76
C PRO A 335 6.17 -20.88 1.00
N ALA A 336 5.07 -20.49 0.34
CA ALA A 336 4.38 -19.21 0.56
C ALA A 336 3.98 -18.98 2.03
N ALA A 337 3.78 -20.03 2.82
CA ALA A 337 3.41 -19.95 4.22
C ALA A 337 4.47 -19.25 5.09
N ASN A 338 5.76 -19.24 4.68
CA ASN A 338 6.85 -18.64 5.44
C ASN A 338 6.51 -17.22 5.96
N TRP A 339 6.24 -16.30 5.06
CA TRP A 339 5.98 -14.91 5.45
C TRP A 339 4.62 -14.74 6.12
N TYR A 340 3.61 -15.49 5.70
CA TYR A 340 2.29 -15.47 6.34
C TYR A 340 2.34 -15.94 7.80
N GLU A 341 3.07 -17.00 8.09
CA GLU A 341 3.24 -17.52 9.47
C GLU A 341 4.02 -16.51 10.33
N ARG A 342 5.08 -15.90 9.78
CA ARG A 342 5.81 -14.82 10.45
C ARG A 342 4.94 -13.59 10.71
N GLU A 343 4.07 -13.21 9.77
CA GLU A 343 3.12 -12.11 9.95
C GLU A 343 2.12 -12.42 11.07
N VAL A 344 1.56 -13.63 11.08
CA VAL A 344 0.63 -14.06 12.14
C VAL A 344 1.33 -14.10 13.49
N TYR A 345 2.56 -14.58 13.56
CA TYR A 345 3.37 -14.50 14.77
C TYR A 345 3.61 -13.04 15.21
N ASP A 346 4.03 -12.19 14.30
CA ASP A 346 4.34 -10.79 14.61
C ASP A 346 3.11 -10.03 15.13
N MET A 347 1.96 -10.21 14.46
CA MET A 347 0.74 -9.44 14.72
C MET A 347 -0.13 -10.02 15.85
N PHE A 348 -0.14 -11.33 16.06
CA PHE A 348 -1.01 -12.00 17.03
C PHE A 348 -0.26 -12.81 18.10
N GLY A 349 1.01 -13.16 17.87
CA GLY A 349 1.80 -13.97 18.78
C GLY A 349 1.49 -15.46 18.72
N VAL A 350 0.93 -15.95 17.62
CA VAL A 350 0.77 -17.39 17.38
C VAL A 350 2.12 -17.97 16.97
N ARG A 351 2.60 -18.99 17.69
CA ARG A 351 3.81 -19.70 17.33
C ARG A 351 3.53 -20.83 16.34
N PHE A 352 4.47 -21.03 15.40
CA PHE A 352 4.39 -22.10 14.41
C PHE A 352 5.52 -23.10 14.64
N ASP A 353 5.18 -24.27 15.15
CA ASP A 353 6.16 -25.33 15.41
C ASP A 353 6.68 -25.90 14.08
N GLY A 354 8.00 -26.04 13.98
CA GLY A 354 8.67 -26.47 12.75
C GLY A 354 8.95 -25.36 11.73
N HIS A 355 8.61 -24.10 12.02
CA HIS A 355 9.01 -22.97 11.17
C HIS A 355 10.52 -22.70 11.32
N PRO A 356 11.30 -22.63 10.20
CA PRO A 356 12.77 -22.57 10.26
C PRO A 356 13.30 -21.23 10.79
N ASN A 357 12.56 -20.15 10.65
CA ASN A 357 12.97 -18.77 11.03
C ASN A 357 11.77 -17.95 11.48
N LEU A 358 11.19 -18.26 12.64
CA LEU A 358 10.01 -17.56 13.17
C LEU A 358 10.43 -16.27 13.88
N GLN A 359 10.55 -15.18 13.10
CA GLN A 359 10.91 -13.85 13.57
C GLN A 359 9.86 -12.83 13.12
N ARG A 360 9.83 -11.66 13.79
CA ARG A 360 8.99 -10.54 13.35
C ARG A 360 9.35 -10.16 11.91
N ILE A 361 8.36 -9.72 11.14
CA ILE A 361 8.52 -9.37 9.73
C ILE A 361 8.13 -7.92 9.44
N LEU A 362 7.05 -7.43 10.03
CA LEU A 362 6.54 -6.07 9.84
C LEU A 362 7.08 -5.09 10.88
N MET A 363 7.11 -5.52 12.15
CA MET A 363 7.57 -4.69 13.26
C MET A 363 9.09 -4.80 13.46
N PRO A 364 9.73 -3.82 14.13
CA PRO A 364 11.10 -3.97 14.61
C PRO A 364 11.25 -5.22 15.48
N HIS A 365 12.43 -5.84 15.48
CA HIS A 365 12.68 -7.08 16.25
C HIS A 365 12.50 -6.92 17.75
N ASP A 366 12.79 -5.75 18.30
CA ASP A 366 12.66 -5.38 19.71
C ASP A 366 11.27 -4.88 20.09
N TRP A 367 10.31 -4.87 19.15
CA TRP A 367 8.95 -4.40 19.41
C TRP A 367 8.23 -5.24 20.46
N GLN A 368 7.54 -4.56 21.40
CA GLN A 368 6.82 -5.22 22.49
C GLN A 368 5.35 -5.42 22.16
N GLY A 369 4.85 -6.65 22.41
CA GLY A 369 3.46 -7.02 22.19
C GLY A 369 3.12 -7.34 20.73
N HIS A 370 1.83 -7.56 20.46
CA HIS A 370 1.30 -8.00 19.17
C HIS A 370 0.15 -7.08 18.74
N PRO A 371 0.38 -6.23 17.72
CA PRO A 371 -0.50 -5.09 17.44
C PRO A 371 -1.95 -5.42 17.05
N LEU A 372 -2.20 -6.59 16.47
CA LEU A 372 -3.58 -6.97 16.07
C LEU A 372 -4.37 -7.69 17.17
N ARG A 373 -3.76 -7.95 18.34
CA ARG A 373 -4.53 -8.41 19.51
C ARG A 373 -5.51 -7.31 19.94
N LYS A 374 -6.68 -7.73 20.41
CA LYS A 374 -7.76 -6.80 20.78
C LYS A 374 -7.44 -5.94 22.01
N ASN A 375 -6.58 -6.41 22.89
CA ASN A 375 -6.12 -5.70 24.08
C ASN A 375 -4.94 -4.75 23.82
N TYR A 376 -4.39 -4.68 22.57
CA TYR A 376 -3.25 -3.84 22.23
C TYR A 376 -3.69 -2.41 21.91
N GLU A 377 -3.04 -1.41 22.53
CA GLU A 377 -3.26 0.01 22.22
C GLU A 377 -2.78 0.32 20.81
N GLY A 378 -3.72 0.74 19.95
CA GLY A 378 -3.44 0.93 18.52
C GLY A 378 -3.10 2.36 18.11
N ARG A 379 -3.39 3.39 18.95
CA ARG A 379 -3.24 4.80 18.57
C ARG A 379 -1.90 5.38 18.98
N ALA A 380 -1.22 6.06 18.07
CA ALA A 380 0.00 6.80 18.38
C ALA A 380 -0.25 7.91 19.42
N SER A 381 -1.42 8.56 19.35
CA SER A 381 -1.83 9.61 20.29
C SER A 381 -2.02 9.11 21.73
N GLN A 382 -2.14 7.80 21.94
CA GLN A 382 -2.23 7.16 23.27
C GLN A 382 -0.87 6.66 23.78
N MET A 383 0.14 6.63 22.91
CA MET A 383 1.50 6.22 23.23
C MET A 383 2.38 7.42 23.56
N SER A 384 3.51 7.18 24.21
CA SER A 384 4.54 8.20 24.36
C SER A 384 4.99 8.72 22.99
N PRO A 385 5.17 10.05 22.82
CA PRO A 385 5.66 10.62 21.56
C PRO A 385 6.99 9.99 21.17
N TYR A 386 7.12 9.63 19.90
CA TYR A 386 8.39 9.15 19.35
C TYR A 386 9.33 10.35 19.14
N THR A 387 10.53 10.28 19.69
CA THR A 387 11.46 11.40 19.72
C THR A 387 12.73 11.11 18.93
N ARG A 388 13.56 12.16 18.72
CA ARG A 388 14.90 11.99 18.15
C ARG A 388 15.76 11.01 18.94
N ALA A 389 15.65 11.00 20.29
CA ALA A 389 16.38 10.05 21.12
C ALA A 389 15.96 8.60 20.88
N ASP A 390 14.68 8.35 20.60
CA ASP A 390 14.20 7.01 20.23
C ASP A 390 14.75 6.59 18.86
N ALA A 391 14.76 7.51 17.89
CA ALA A 391 15.35 7.24 16.57
C ALA A 391 16.87 6.95 16.66
N GLN A 392 17.58 7.57 17.60
CA GLN A 392 19.00 7.30 17.84
C GLN A 392 19.25 5.93 18.50
N LYS A 393 18.36 5.51 19.42
CA LYS A 393 18.46 4.21 20.11
C LYS A 393 18.13 3.04 19.21
N ASN A 394 17.10 3.20 18.37
CA ASN A 394 16.56 2.15 17.53
C ASN A 394 17.31 2.06 16.18
N GLN A 395 18.59 2.41 16.15
CA GLN A 395 19.43 2.12 15.00
C GLN A 395 19.43 0.60 14.79
N PRO A 396 19.15 0.11 13.54
CA PRO A 396 19.20 -1.32 13.31
C PRO A 396 20.57 -1.84 13.77
N PRO A 397 20.62 -2.93 14.55
CA PRO A 397 21.87 -3.52 14.91
C PRO A 397 22.64 -3.86 13.64
N ASP A 398 23.91 -3.54 13.61
CA ASP A 398 24.79 -3.99 12.57
C ASP A 398 24.77 -5.52 12.62
N GLY A 399 24.12 -6.19 11.66
CA GLY A 399 24.24 -7.61 11.46
C GLY A 399 23.17 -8.53 12.03
N GLY A 400 21.94 -8.10 12.25
CA GLY A 400 20.84 -8.98 12.69
C GLY A 400 20.31 -9.99 11.65
N ILE A 401 21.03 -10.24 10.55
CA ILE A 401 20.58 -11.14 9.49
C ILE A 401 21.48 -12.34 9.43
N TYR A 402 20.86 -13.50 9.59
CA TYR A 402 21.51 -14.79 9.53
C TYR A 402 21.70 -15.22 8.06
N ILE A 403 22.74 -14.69 7.42
CA ILE A 403 23.30 -15.37 6.27
C ILE A 403 24.12 -16.53 6.82
N ARG A 404 23.78 -17.76 6.45
CA ARG A 404 24.55 -18.94 6.82
C ARG A 404 25.94 -18.84 6.20
N GLN A 405 26.92 -18.44 6.98
CA GLN A 405 28.33 -18.50 6.57
C GLN A 405 28.70 -19.98 6.39
N SER A 406 28.92 -20.41 5.16
CA SER A 406 29.58 -21.68 4.94
C SER A 406 31.04 -21.55 5.37
N ALA A 407 31.57 -22.52 6.10
CA ALA A 407 32.93 -22.48 6.65
C ALA A 407 34.05 -22.44 5.57
N GLU A 408 33.71 -22.66 4.32
CA GLU A 408 34.69 -22.78 3.21
C GLU A 408 34.88 -21.49 2.38
N ARG A 409 33.95 -20.54 2.44
CA ARG A 409 34.02 -19.26 1.70
C ARG A 409 33.57 -18.11 2.57
N GLN A 410 34.27 -16.98 2.50
CA GLN A 410 33.82 -15.71 3.09
C GLN A 410 33.11 -14.88 2.02
N PRO A 411 31.79 -14.98 1.90
CA PRO A 411 31.05 -14.20 0.92
C PRO A 411 31.10 -12.72 1.26
N LEU A 412 31.09 -11.89 0.23
CA LEU A 412 30.87 -10.44 0.40
C LEU A 412 29.40 -10.21 0.75
N ILE A 413 29.13 -9.64 1.92
CA ILE A 413 27.77 -9.28 2.34
C ILE A 413 27.46 -7.86 1.87
N LEU A 414 26.52 -7.71 0.96
CA LEU A 414 26.07 -6.44 0.43
C LEU A 414 24.68 -6.08 0.98
N ASN A 415 24.59 -4.92 1.61
CA ASN A 415 23.37 -4.38 2.21
C ASN A 415 22.81 -3.27 1.33
N ILE A 416 21.60 -3.43 0.76
CA ILE A 416 20.99 -2.45 -0.14
C ILE A 416 19.61 -2.05 0.40
N GLY A 417 19.37 -0.73 0.51
CA GLY A 417 18.16 -0.18 1.12
C GLY A 417 18.28 0.00 2.65
N PRO A 418 17.19 0.38 3.34
CA PRO A 418 15.82 0.58 2.83
C PRO A 418 15.60 1.87 2.03
N HIS A 419 16.62 2.70 1.82
CA HIS A 419 16.59 3.83 0.90
C HIS A 419 17.68 3.66 -0.14
N HIS A 420 17.30 3.23 -1.32
CA HIS A 420 18.18 3.07 -2.48
C HIS A 420 17.34 3.24 -3.76
N VAL A 421 17.93 3.80 -4.81
CA VAL A 421 17.21 4.08 -6.06
C VAL A 421 16.60 2.82 -6.66
N SER A 422 17.33 1.70 -6.64
CA SER A 422 16.90 0.42 -7.20
C SER A 422 15.88 -0.36 -6.37
N THR A 423 15.50 0.12 -5.18
CA THR A 423 14.53 -0.59 -4.33
C THR A 423 13.09 -0.16 -4.57
N HIS A 424 12.81 0.76 -5.48
CA HIS A 424 11.46 1.26 -5.81
C HIS A 424 10.59 1.57 -4.58
N GLY A 425 11.22 1.94 -3.46
CA GLY A 425 10.57 2.23 -2.18
C GLY A 425 11.39 1.74 -0.98
N LEU A 426 10.74 1.52 0.15
CA LEU A 426 11.38 1.21 1.43
C LEU A 426 11.64 -0.30 1.61
N LEU A 427 12.34 -0.92 0.70
CA LEU A 427 12.73 -2.33 0.75
C LEU A 427 14.22 -2.44 1.05
N ARG A 428 14.58 -3.29 2.00
CA ARG A 428 15.97 -3.65 2.27
C ARG A 428 16.19 -5.09 1.81
N TYR A 429 17.30 -5.32 1.13
CA TYR A 429 17.75 -6.65 0.84
C TYR A 429 19.23 -6.82 1.12
N ILE A 430 19.60 -8.03 1.47
CA ILE A 430 20.96 -8.40 1.86
C ILE A 430 21.35 -9.57 1.00
N ALA A 431 22.36 -9.33 0.19
CA ALA A 431 22.92 -10.31 -0.72
C ALA A 431 24.27 -10.82 -0.22
N ALA A 432 24.44 -12.12 -0.18
CA ALA A 432 25.73 -12.75 -0.06
C ALA A 432 26.26 -13.06 -1.47
N LEU A 433 27.44 -12.57 -1.79
CA LEU A 433 28.03 -12.62 -3.12
C LEU A 433 29.33 -13.47 -3.13
N ASP A 434 29.50 -14.28 -4.16
CA ASP A 434 30.76 -14.87 -4.56
C ASP A 434 31.22 -14.20 -5.88
N GLY A 435 32.11 -13.21 -5.76
CA GLY A 435 32.38 -12.28 -6.87
C GLY A 435 31.16 -11.39 -7.14
N GLU A 436 30.52 -11.52 -8.29
CA GLU A 436 29.28 -10.82 -8.67
C GLU A 436 28.03 -11.72 -8.58
N GLU A 437 28.21 -13.03 -8.39
CA GLU A 437 27.13 -14.00 -8.31
C GLU A 437 26.46 -13.97 -6.93
N ILE A 438 25.14 -13.98 -6.91
CA ILE A 438 24.31 -14.01 -5.69
C ILE A 438 24.18 -15.47 -5.23
N ILE A 439 24.77 -15.79 -4.08
CA ILE A 439 24.65 -17.13 -3.45
C ILE A 439 23.51 -17.22 -2.44
N GLU A 440 23.14 -16.11 -1.82
CA GLU A 440 21.99 -16.01 -0.90
C GLU A 440 21.41 -14.60 -0.94
N LEU A 441 20.09 -14.49 -0.83
CA LEU A 441 19.38 -13.22 -0.79
C LEU A 441 18.32 -13.26 0.31
N GLU A 442 18.35 -12.28 1.19
CA GLU A 442 17.29 -12.09 2.19
C GLU A 442 16.61 -10.74 1.97
N MET A 443 15.26 -10.74 2.06
CA MET A 443 14.42 -9.56 1.91
C MET A 443 13.89 -9.13 3.27
N GLU A 444 14.10 -7.86 3.65
CA GLU A 444 13.54 -7.27 4.85
C GLU A 444 12.47 -6.24 4.49
N ILE A 445 11.25 -6.47 4.96
CA ILE A 445 10.06 -5.65 4.77
C ILE A 445 9.64 -4.98 6.09
N GLY A 446 8.48 -4.33 6.14
CA GLY A 446 7.94 -3.68 7.34
C GLY A 446 8.31 -2.21 7.47
N TYR A 447 9.15 -1.68 6.60
CA TYR A 447 9.53 -0.25 6.61
C TYR A 447 8.38 0.67 6.18
N HIS A 448 7.30 0.10 5.64
CA HIS A 448 6.09 0.80 5.22
C HIS A 448 4.84 0.36 6.01
N HIS A 449 5.03 -0.35 7.14
CA HIS A 449 3.91 -0.85 7.93
C HIS A 449 3.19 0.27 8.67
N ARG A 450 1.92 0.50 8.31
CA ARG A 450 1.08 1.58 8.87
C ARG A 450 -0.19 1.07 9.56
N GLY A 451 -0.26 -0.22 9.87
CA GLY A 451 -1.32 -0.83 10.65
C GLY A 451 -2.72 -0.62 10.09
N ALA A 452 -2.87 -0.67 8.76
CA ALA A 452 -4.15 -0.44 8.08
C ALA A 452 -5.24 -1.41 8.56
N GLU A 453 -4.89 -2.67 8.85
CA GLU A 453 -5.81 -3.67 9.37
C GLU A 453 -6.33 -3.29 10.77
N LYS A 454 -5.47 -2.76 11.66
CA LYS A 454 -5.88 -2.27 12.97
C LYS A 454 -6.77 -1.02 12.87
N ILE A 455 -6.49 -0.16 11.90
CA ILE A 455 -7.34 1.01 11.61
C ILE A 455 -8.71 0.54 11.13
N GLY A 456 -8.78 -0.50 10.28
CA GLY A 456 -10.03 -1.08 9.78
C GLY A 456 -10.94 -1.59 10.89
N GLU A 457 -10.37 -2.04 12.01
CA GLU A 457 -11.16 -2.51 13.17
C GLU A 457 -11.77 -1.38 14.00
N ARG A 458 -11.36 -0.13 13.82
CA ARG A 458 -11.86 1.01 14.60
C ARG A 458 -12.62 2.07 13.79
N GLN A 459 -12.38 2.11 12.48
CA GLN A 459 -13.11 3.01 11.59
C GLN A 459 -14.45 2.40 11.19
N THR A 460 -15.46 3.23 10.94
CA THR A 460 -16.71 2.72 10.36
C THR A 460 -16.47 2.18 8.96
N TRP A 461 -17.39 1.35 8.48
CA TRP A 461 -17.31 0.77 7.14
C TRP A 461 -17.10 1.81 6.03
N HIS A 462 -17.72 2.98 6.14
CA HIS A 462 -17.52 4.10 5.22
C HIS A 462 -16.19 4.82 5.43
N GLN A 463 -15.79 5.03 6.69
CA GLN A 463 -14.57 5.79 7.01
C GLN A 463 -13.28 5.02 6.68
N PHE A 464 -13.35 3.71 6.52
CA PHE A 464 -12.19 2.91 6.15
C PHE A 464 -11.87 2.98 4.64
N ILE A 465 -12.84 3.30 3.77
CA ILE A 465 -12.63 3.38 2.32
C ILE A 465 -11.41 4.25 1.92
N PRO A 466 -11.19 5.46 2.48
CA PRO A 466 -10.01 6.24 2.15
C PRO A 466 -8.66 5.58 2.45
N TYR A 467 -8.62 4.65 3.40
CA TYR A 467 -7.39 3.91 3.71
C TYR A 467 -7.09 2.87 2.63
N THR A 468 -8.12 2.29 2.01
CA THR A 468 -7.93 1.27 0.96
C THR A 468 -7.27 1.85 -0.30
N ASP A 469 -7.54 3.11 -0.70
CA ASP A 469 -6.82 3.77 -1.81
C ASP A 469 -5.30 3.71 -1.64
N ARG A 470 -4.83 3.76 -0.41
CA ARG A 470 -3.43 3.91 -0.07
C ARG A 470 -2.71 2.59 0.14
N VAL A 471 -3.42 1.47 0.06
CA VAL A 471 -2.82 0.12 0.10
C VAL A 471 -1.98 -0.11 -1.17
N ASP A 472 -2.49 0.32 -2.32
CA ASP A 472 -1.68 0.47 -3.54
C ASP A 472 -1.93 1.87 -4.11
N TYR A 473 -1.07 2.81 -3.79
CA TYR A 473 -1.29 4.22 -4.14
C TYR A 473 -1.17 4.53 -5.64
N LEU A 474 -0.72 3.60 -6.47
CA LEU A 474 -0.74 3.74 -7.93
C LEU A 474 -2.03 3.20 -8.55
N ALA A 475 -2.71 2.27 -7.85
CA ALA A 475 -3.96 1.66 -8.30
C ALA A 475 -5.21 2.25 -7.61
N GLY A 476 -5.07 3.30 -6.79
CA GLY A 476 -6.06 4.09 -6.10
C GLY A 476 -7.47 3.49 -5.97
N ALA A 477 -8.40 3.93 -6.82
CA ALA A 477 -9.79 3.47 -6.76
C ALA A 477 -9.96 1.96 -6.99
N ALA A 478 -9.06 1.29 -7.74
CA ALA A 478 -9.14 -0.16 -7.93
C ALA A 478 -9.01 -0.93 -6.61
N ASN A 479 -8.30 -0.38 -5.61
CA ASN A 479 -8.17 -0.97 -4.28
C ASN A 479 -9.42 -0.82 -3.41
N ASN A 480 -10.30 0.16 -3.70
CA ASN A 480 -11.56 0.26 -2.98
C ASN A 480 -12.47 -0.91 -3.34
N LEU A 481 -12.38 -1.40 -4.58
CA LEU A 481 -13.34 -2.35 -5.14
C LEU A 481 -13.47 -3.64 -4.33
N PRO A 482 -12.41 -4.39 -4.03
CA PRO A 482 -12.55 -5.63 -3.28
C PRO A 482 -13.06 -5.41 -1.85
N TYR A 483 -12.73 -4.28 -1.22
CA TYR A 483 -13.25 -3.93 0.09
C TYR A 483 -14.77 -3.67 0.05
N VAL A 484 -15.23 -2.79 -0.83
CA VAL A 484 -16.66 -2.47 -0.92
C VAL A 484 -17.47 -3.70 -1.34
N MET A 485 -16.95 -4.55 -2.23
CA MET A 485 -17.58 -5.80 -2.64
C MET A 485 -17.74 -6.79 -1.47
N ALA A 486 -16.71 -6.95 -0.62
CA ALA A 486 -16.81 -7.81 0.56
C ALA A 486 -17.90 -7.34 1.52
N VAL A 487 -17.99 -6.03 1.76
CA VAL A 487 -19.03 -5.45 2.62
C VAL A 487 -20.42 -5.50 1.96
N GLU A 488 -20.50 -5.26 0.65
CA GLU A 488 -21.74 -5.36 -0.13
C GLU A 488 -22.30 -6.79 -0.12
N SER A 489 -21.43 -7.80 -0.22
CA SER A 489 -21.79 -9.21 -0.10
C SER A 489 -22.39 -9.52 1.27
N LEU A 490 -21.76 -9.08 2.37
CA LEU A 490 -22.30 -9.24 3.72
C LEU A 490 -23.64 -8.55 3.94
N ALA A 491 -23.82 -7.38 3.35
CA ALA A 491 -25.03 -6.58 3.50
C ALA A 491 -26.14 -6.96 2.52
N GLY A 492 -25.85 -7.79 1.52
CA GLY A 492 -26.79 -8.14 0.44
C GLY A 492 -27.16 -6.93 -0.43
N ILE A 493 -26.24 -6.01 -0.65
CA ILE A 493 -26.49 -4.78 -1.42
C ILE A 493 -26.36 -5.06 -2.91
N THR A 494 -27.40 -4.73 -3.68
CA THR A 494 -27.35 -4.76 -5.14
C THR A 494 -26.82 -3.43 -5.67
N VAL A 495 -25.74 -3.50 -6.46
CA VAL A 495 -25.09 -2.34 -7.07
C VAL A 495 -25.72 -2.07 -8.45
N PRO A 496 -26.15 -0.84 -8.74
CA PRO A 496 -26.69 -0.49 -10.06
C PRO A 496 -25.69 -0.72 -11.20
N GLU A 497 -26.18 -1.17 -12.35
CA GLU A 497 -25.35 -1.48 -13.54
C GLU A 497 -24.46 -0.29 -13.95
N ARG A 498 -25.01 0.92 -13.99
CA ARG A 498 -24.23 2.14 -14.27
C ARG A 498 -23.03 2.29 -13.33
N ALA A 499 -23.22 2.03 -12.05
CA ALA A 499 -22.14 2.11 -11.08
C ALA A 499 -21.06 1.05 -11.34
N GLN A 500 -21.48 -0.17 -11.73
CA GLN A 500 -20.55 -1.25 -12.06
C GLN A 500 -19.69 -0.87 -13.28
N VAL A 501 -20.28 -0.34 -14.35
CA VAL A 501 -19.54 0.12 -15.54
C VAL A 501 -18.56 1.26 -15.21
N ILE A 502 -18.95 2.22 -14.34
CA ILE A 502 -18.06 3.28 -13.88
C ILE A 502 -16.89 2.70 -13.07
N ARG A 503 -17.16 1.71 -12.20
CA ARG A 503 -16.12 1.03 -11.41
C ARG A 503 -15.11 0.33 -12.33
N VAL A 504 -15.56 -0.40 -13.33
CA VAL A 504 -14.71 -1.07 -14.34
C VAL A 504 -13.86 -0.03 -15.08
N MET A 505 -14.48 0.99 -15.66
CA MET A 505 -13.78 2.02 -16.43
C MET A 505 -12.65 2.69 -15.60
N LEU A 506 -12.93 3.10 -14.38
CA LEU A 506 -11.93 3.74 -13.51
C LEU A 506 -10.85 2.75 -13.06
N SER A 507 -11.18 1.49 -12.77
CA SER A 507 -10.20 0.46 -12.41
C SER A 507 -9.20 0.22 -13.55
N GLU A 508 -9.67 0.20 -14.80
CA GLU A 508 -8.80 0.04 -15.96
C GLU A 508 -7.95 1.29 -16.26
N PHE A 509 -8.45 2.52 -15.99
CA PHE A 509 -7.62 3.71 -16.02
C PHE A 509 -6.50 3.67 -14.98
N PHE A 510 -6.77 3.20 -13.76
CA PHE A 510 -5.73 3.02 -12.75
C PHE A 510 -4.76 1.90 -13.12
N ARG A 511 -5.21 0.84 -13.80
CA ARG A 511 -4.32 -0.19 -14.36
C ARG A 511 -3.35 0.40 -15.39
N LEU A 512 -3.84 1.18 -16.34
CA LEU A 512 -3.00 1.88 -17.32
C LEU A 512 -2.01 2.84 -16.63
N SER A 513 -2.50 3.66 -15.70
CA SER A 513 -1.66 4.60 -14.93
C SER A 513 -0.53 3.89 -14.19
N ASN A 514 -0.83 2.74 -13.56
CA ASN A 514 0.17 1.92 -12.87
C ASN A 514 1.21 1.35 -13.83
N HIS A 515 0.78 0.73 -14.92
CA HIS A 515 1.69 0.11 -15.89
C HIS A 515 2.57 1.15 -16.60
N LEU A 516 2.09 2.38 -16.78
CA LEU A 516 2.91 3.48 -17.29
C LEU A 516 4.04 3.89 -16.33
N VAL A 517 3.76 3.95 -15.01
CA VAL A 517 4.80 4.21 -14.00
C VAL A 517 5.79 3.06 -13.96
N TRP A 518 5.28 1.83 -13.93
CA TRP A 518 6.15 0.64 -13.95
C TRP A 518 7.05 0.60 -15.20
N PHE A 519 6.50 0.87 -16.39
CA PHE A 519 7.27 0.91 -17.63
C PHE A 519 8.38 1.95 -17.57
N ALA A 520 8.08 3.13 -17.04
CA ALA A 520 9.04 4.21 -16.84
C ALA A 520 10.21 3.79 -15.96
N THR A 521 9.90 3.28 -14.76
CA THR A 521 10.90 2.91 -13.76
C THR A 521 11.70 1.69 -14.19
N TYR A 522 11.06 0.67 -14.76
CA TYR A 522 11.72 -0.52 -15.27
C TYR A 522 12.70 -0.21 -16.41
N ALA A 523 12.30 0.62 -17.36
CA ALA A 523 13.19 1.07 -18.44
C ALA A 523 14.37 1.87 -17.90
N HIS A 524 14.13 2.74 -16.92
CA HIS A 524 15.17 3.56 -16.28
C HIS A 524 16.21 2.70 -15.56
N ASP A 525 15.79 1.66 -14.82
CA ASP A 525 16.70 0.76 -14.11
C ASP A 525 17.61 -0.04 -15.03
N ILE A 526 17.16 -0.30 -16.26
CA ILE A 526 17.96 -0.96 -17.29
C ILE A 526 18.80 0.05 -18.11
N GLY A 527 18.71 1.36 -17.79
CA GLY A 527 19.52 2.43 -18.37
C GLY A 527 18.81 3.25 -19.45
N ALA A 528 17.51 3.08 -19.68
CA ALA A 528 16.74 3.84 -20.67
C ALA A 528 15.87 4.92 -19.99
N MET A 529 16.39 6.13 -19.85
CA MET A 529 15.69 7.23 -19.16
C MET A 529 14.56 7.88 -19.98
N THR A 530 14.66 7.89 -21.31
CA THR A 530 13.70 8.57 -22.20
C THR A 530 12.24 8.11 -22.00
N PRO A 531 11.94 6.81 -21.88
CA PRO A 531 10.57 6.35 -21.64
C PRO A 531 9.89 6.97 -20.41
N ASN A 532 10.65 7.31 -19.38
CA ASN A 532 10.13 7.95 -18.17
C ASN A 532 9.40 9.26 -18.50
N PHE A 533 9.98 10.13 -19.31
CA PHE A 533 9.37 11.40 -19.68
C PHE A 533 8.11 11.21 -20.55
N TYR A 534 8.10 10.21 -21.40
CA TYR A 534 6.99 9.96 -22.33
C TYR A 534 5.79 9.32 -21.59
N THR A 535 6.00 8.29 -20.80
CA THR A 535 4.92 7.60 -20.11
C THR A 535 4.25 8.48 -19.08
N PHE A 536 4.99 9.34 -18.37
CA PHE A 536 4.42 10.30 -17.44
C PHE A 536 3.56 11.39 -18.13
N ARG A 537 3.84 11.72 -19.40
CA ARG A 537 2.98 12.62 -20.18
C ARG A 537 1.58 12.04 -20.38
N GLU A 538 1.47 10.77 -20.79
CA GLU A 538 0.18 10.10 -20.97
C GLU A 538 -0.47 9.77 -19.64
N ARG A 539 0.33 9.44 -18.61
CA ARG A 539 -0.19 9.28 -17.25
C ARG A 539 -0.89 10.56 -16.76
N GLU A 540 -0.34 11.72 -17.01
CA GLU A 540 -0.98 12.98 -16.66
C GLU A 540 -2.33 13.18 -17.39
N MET A 541 -2.49 12.70 -18.62
CA MET A 541 -3.79 12.70 -19.30
C MET A 541 -4.81 11.82 -18.58
N ILE A 542 -4.40 10.64 -18.11
CA ILE A 542 -5.25 9.76 -17.31
C ILE A 542 -5.63 10.45 -15.99
N LEU A 543 -4.68 11.06 -15.30
CA LEU A 543 -4.95 11.76 -14.05
C LEU A 543 -5.87 12.98 -14.23
N ASP A 544 -5.78 13.69 -15.35
CA ASP A 544 -6.72 14.77 -15.71
C ASP A 544 -8.16 14.23 -15.93
N ILE A 545 -8.31 13.00 -16.48
CA ILE A 545 -9.61 12.34 -16.62
C ILE A 545 -10.14 11.92 -15.24
N VAL A 546 -9.30 11.26 -14.45
CA VAL A 546 -9.65 10.80 -13.10
C VAL A 546 -10.03 11.98 -12.21
N GLU A 547 -9.26 13.07 -12.25
CA GLU A 547 -9.56 14.29 -11.50
C GLU A 547 -10.87 14.96 -11.95
N LEU A 548 -11.14 15.00 -13.24
CA LEU A 548 -12.42 15.52 -13.76
C LEU A 548 -13.59 14.72 -13.20
N ILE A 549 -13.48 13.39 -13.16
CA ILE A 549 -14.57 12.51 -12.70
C ILE A 549 -14.71 12.53 -11.19
N THR A 550 -13.59 12.53 -10.47
CA THR A 550 -13.56 12.20 -9.03
C THR A 550 -13.17 13.37 -8.13
N GLY A 551 -12.55 14.39 -8.67
CA GLY A 551 -11.97 15.51 -7.91
C GLY A 551 -10.61 15.22 -7.30
N GLY A 552 -10.07 14.00 -7.44
CA GLY A 552 -8.76 13.58 -6.92
C GLY A 552 -7.90 12.92 -8.00
N ARG A 553 -6.58 13.09 -7.91
CA ARG A 553 -5.63 12.51 -8.87
C ARG A 553 -5.28 11.06 -8.55
N LEU A 554 -4.81 10.78 -7.31
CA LEU A 554 -4.31 9.46 -6.88
C LEU A 554 -5.27 8.73 -5.95
N HIS A 555 -5.88 9.43 -5.00
CA HIS A 555 -6.70 8.85 -3.92
C HIS A 555 -8.12 9.40 -3.95
N PRO A 556 -8.93 8.99 -4.93
CA PRO A 556 -10.26 9.56 -5.11
C PRO A 556 -11.26 9.08 -4.06
N SER A 557 -11.03 7.94 -3.40
CA SER A 557 -11.99 7.29 -2.48
C SER A 557 -13.40 7.24 -3.10
N TRP A 558 -13.46 6.87 -4.38
CA TRP A 558 -14.64 7.09 -5.22
C TRP A 558 -15.65 5.95 -5.17
N PHE A 559 -15.18 4.73 -5.01
CA PHE A 559 -16.08 3.59 -4.86
C PHE A 559 -16.64 3.59 -3.44
N ARG A 560 -17.95 3.51 -3.35
CA ARG A 560 -18.71 3.56 -2.10
C ARG A 560 -19.55 2.31 -1.97
N LEU A 561 -19.99 2.00 -0.77
CA LEU A 561 -20.97 0.94 -0.57
C LEU A 561 -22.21 1.22 -1.42
N GLY A 562 -22.58 0.24 -2.22
CA GLY A 562 -23.73 0.32 -3.11
C GLY A 562 -23.54 1.13 -4.39
N GLY A 563 -22.30 1.56 -4.73
CA GLY A 563 -22.07 2.26 -5.99
C GLY A 563 -20.83 3.15 -6.02
N VAL A 564 -20.99 4.37 -6.52
CA VAL A 564 -19.93 5.39 -6.64
C VAL A 564 -20.37 6.71 -6.01
N ALA A 565 -19.41 7.57 -5.68
CA ALA A 565 -19.66 8.81 -4.91
C ALA A 565 -20.53 9.85 -5.64
N ALA A 566 -20.41 9.96 -6.97
CA ALA A 566 -21.20 10.85 -7.78
C ALA A 566 -21.36 10.32 -9.22
N ASN A 567 -22.24 10.95 -9.99
CA ASN A 567 -22.39 10.65 -11.40
C ASN A 567 -21.23 11.23 -12.22
N LEU A 568 -21.05 10.72 -13.43
CA LEU A 568 -20.06 11.25 -14.37
C LEU A 568 -20.41 12.71 -14.76
N PRO A 569 -19.46 13.64 -14.72
CA PRO A 569 -19.67 15.06 -15.04
C PRO A 569 -19.80 15.29 -16.54
N GLU A 570 -20.26 16.48 -16.96
CA GLU A 570 -20.23 16.84 -18.37
C GLU A 570 -18.79 16.85 -18.92
N GLY A 571 -18.65 16.46 -20.19
CA GLY A 571 -17.36 16.47 -20.89
C GLY A 571 -16.44 15.28 -20.61
N TRP A 572 -16.78 14.40 -19.66
CA TRP A 572 -15.97 13.23 -19.37
C TRP A 572 -15.72 12.36 -20.61
N LYS A 573 -16.77 12.12 -21.42
CA LYS A 573 -16.70 11.26 -22.60
C LYS A 573 -15.73 11.79 -23.64
N ALA A 574 -15.75 13.08 -23.92
CA ALA A 574 -14.84 13.70 -24.89
C ALA A 574 -13.37 13.50 -24.52
N LYS A 575 -13.01 13.67 -23.23
CA LYS A 575 -11.64 13.42 -22.75
C LYS A 575 -11.25 11.95 -22.84
N VAL A 576 -12.17 11.04 -22.53
CA VAL A 576 -11.93 9.59 -22.63
C VAL A 576 -11.76 9.20 -24.10
N ASP A 577 -12.62 9.66 -25.02
CA ASP A 577 -12.52 9.38 -26.45
C ASP A 577 -11.21 9.93 -27.05
N ASP A 578 -10.77 11.12 -26.62
CA ASP A 578 -9.47 11.68 -27.02
C ASP A 578 -8.30 10.81 -26.56
N PHE A 579 -8.33 10.32 -25.32
CA PHE A 579 -7.31 9.42 -24.79
C PHE A 579 -7.28 8.09 -25.57
N ILE A 580 -8.43 7.47 -25.80
CA ILE A 580 -8.56 6.23 -26.58
C ILE A 580 -7.96 6.39 -28.00
N ARG A 581 -8.15 7.53 -28.61
CA ARG A 581 -7.62 7.84 -29.95
C ARG A 581 -6.09 8.02 -29.97
N ILE A 582 -5.51 8.61 -28.91
CA ILE A 582 -4.09 8.98 -28.86
C ILE A 582 -3.22 7.82 -28.36
N PHE A 583 -3.67 7.12 -27.33
CA PHE A 583 -2.85 6.19 -26.55
C PHE A 583 -2.25 5.03 -27.35
N PRO A 584 -2.93 4.38 -28.32
CA PRO A 584 -2.34 3.27 -29.07
C PRO A 584 -1.04 3.65 -29.76
N LYS A 585 -1.01 4.82 -30.43
CA LYS A 585 0.19 5.34 -31.12
C LYS A 585 1.34 5.63 -30.15
N ARG A 586 1.01 6.06 -28.93
CA ARG A 586 1.99 6.33 -27.88
C ARG A 586 2.58 5.03 -27.34
N LEU A 587 1.75 4.02 -27.13
CA LEU A 587 2.22 2.71 -26.69
C LEU A 587 3.15 2.07 -27.73
N ASP A 588 2.81 2.18 -29.02
CA ASP A 588 3.70 1.71 -30.12
C ASP A 588 5.03 2.48 -30.14
N GLU A 589 5.00 3.79 -29.86
CA GLU A 589 6.20 4.62 -29.71
C GLU A 589 7.10 4.08 -28.58
N TYR A 590 6.55 3.76 -27.41
CA TYR A 590 7.33 3.22 -26.28
C TYR A 590 7.92 1.84 -26.61
N GLU A 591 7.13 0.96 -27.21
CA GLU A 591 7.63 -0.34 -27.62
C GLU A 591 8.76 -0.24 -28.66
N SER A 592 8.65 0.69 -29.60
CA SER A 592 9.71 0.90 -30.61
C SER A 592 11.06 1.29 -29.99
N LEU A 593 11.04 1.99 -28.86
CA LEU A 593 12.25 2.39 -28.14
C LEU A 593 12.90 1.23 -27.35
N ILE A 594 12.09 0.30 -26.83
CA ILE A 594 12.53 -0.67 -25.83
C ILE A 594 12.52 -2.11 -26.36
N ARG A 595 11.40 -2.56 -26.95
CA ARG A 595 11.14 -3.97 -27.27
C ARG A 595 12.21 -4.63 -28.13
N GLN A 596 12.76 -3.91 -29.12
CA GLN A 596 13.78 -4.42 -30.03
C GLN A 596 15.20 -4.01 -29.65
N ASN A 597 15.36 -3.24 -28.57
CA ASN A 597 16.67 -2.80 -28.13
C ASN A 597 17.53 -3.99 -27.69
N PRO A 598 18.73 -4.21 -28.28
CA PRO A 598 19.55 -5.38 -27.96
C PRO A 598 20.07 -5.36 -26.51
N ILE A 599 20.33 -4.18 -25.94
CA ILE A 599 20.72 -4.06 -24.54
C ILE A 599 19.58 -4.49 -23.61
N PHE A 600 18.37 -4.00 -23.89
CA PHE A 600 17.20 -4.38 -23.09
C PHE A 600 16.94 -5.89 -23.15
N LYS A 601 17.01 -6.49 -24.34
CA LYS A 601 16.87 -7.95 -24.50
C LYS A 601 17.95 -8.71 -23.74
N ALA A 602 19.23 -8.30 -23.86
CA ALA A 602 20.33 -8.96 -23.17
C ALA A 602 20.23 -8.87 -21.64
N ARG A 603 19.58 -7.80 -21.12
CA ARG A 603 19.38 -7.56 -19.68
C ARG A 603 18.09 -8.14 -19.12
N THR A 604 17.25 -8.78 -19.93
CA THR A 604 15.91 -9.23 -19.50
C THR A 604 15.55 -10.64 -19.96
N MET A 605 16.04 -11.09 -21.13
CA MET A 605 15.75 -12.43 -21.63
C MET A 605 16.58 -13.47 -20.88
N GLY A 606 15.90 -14.47 -20.34
CA GLY A 606 16.52 -15.56 -19.60
C GLY A 606 16.90 -15.23 -18.17
N ILE A 607 16.74 -13.97 -17.73
CA ILE A 607 17.12 -13.47 -16.39
C ILE A 607 15.92 -13.55 -15.45
N GLY A 608 16.15 -14.01 -14.21
CA GLY A 608 15.14 -14.08 -13.17
C GLY A 608 13.96 -14.98 -13.54
N ARG A 609 14.25 -16.17 -14.04
CA ARG A 609 13.24 -17.16 -14.43
C ARG A 609 12.50 -17.72 -13.23
N LEU A 610 11.18 -17.86 -13.37
CA LEU A 610 10.31 -18.49 -12.43
C LEU A 610 9.49 -19.57 -13.12
N SER A 611 9.53 -20.80 -12.61
CA SER A 611 8.71 -21.89 -13.13
C SER A 611 7.23 -21.71 -12.74
N LEU A 612 6.30 -22.24 -13.54
CA LEU A 612 4.88 -22.22 -13.20
C LEU A 612 4.59 -22.93 -11.87
N GLU A 613 5.27 -24.03 -11.61
CA GLU A 613 5.10 -24.79 -10.36
C GLU A 613 5.55 -23.97 -9.15
N ASP A 614 6.74 -23.36 -9.22
CA ASP A 614 7.20 -22.44 -8.16
C ASP A 614 6.24 -21.27 -7.98
N ALA A 615 5.76 -20.66 -9.07
CA ALA A 615 4.82 -19.55 -9.00
C ALA A 615 3.53 -19.91 -8.25
N LYS A 616 2.97 -21.10 -8.50
CA LYS A 616 1.81 -21.63 -7.76
C LYS A 616 2.12 -21.87 -6.29
N GLN A 617 3.24 -22.51 -5.98
CA GLN A 617 3.63 -22.89 -4.61
C GLN A 617 3.97 -21.67 -3.75
N TRP A 618 4.55 -20.61 -4.35
CA TRP A 618 4.88 -19.37 -3.67
C TRP A 618 3.72 -18.36 -3.63
N GLY A 619 2.55 -18.71 -4.19
CA GLY A 619 1.36 -17.86 -4.13
C GLY A 619 1.38 -16.65 -5.06
N VAL A 620 2.25 -16.66 -6.08
CA VAL A 620 2.39 -15.58 -7.07
C VAL A 620 1.08 -15.37 -7.82
N SER A 621 0.76 -14.11 -8.15
CA SER A 621 -0.46 -13.75 -8.86
C SER A 621 -0.21 -12.65 -9.89
N GLY A 622 -1.23 -12.38 -10.73
CA GLY A 622 -1.22 -11.31 -11.70
C GLY A 622 -0.26 -11.53 -12.88
N PRO A 623 0.29 -10.45 -13.44
CA PRO A 623 1.19 -10.50 -14.58
C PRO A 623 2.40 -11.42 -14.37
N ASN A 624 2.89 -11.54 -13.13
CA ASN A 624 4.01 -12.42 -12.79
C ASN A 624 3.66 -13.91 -12.97
N LEU A 625 2.43 -14.31 -12.59
CA LEU A 625 1.94 -15.68 -12.82
C LEU A 625 1.65 -15.92 -14.31
N ARG A 626 1.06 -14.95 -15.00
CA ARG A 626 0.75 -15.04 -16.44
C ARG A 626 2.03 -15.13 -17.29
N ALA A 627 3.10 -14.51 -16.87
CA ALA A 627 4.42 -14.64 -17.50
C ALA A 627 5.00 -16.05 -17.40
N CYS A 628 4.54 -16.88 -16.45
CA CYS A 628 4.94 -18.28 -16.28
C CYS A 628 4.06 -19.28 -17.04
N GLY A 629 3.10 -18.83 -17.87
CA GLY A 629 2.29 -19.69 -18.74
C GLY A 629 0.86 -19.97 -18.28
N LEU A 630 0.42 -19.48 -17.12
CA LEU A 630 -0.95 -19.69 -16.65
C LEU A 630 -1.83 -18.47 -16.97
N GLY A 631 -2.83 -18.66 -17.83
CA GLY A 631 -3.82 -17.64 -18.19
C GLY A 631 -4.85 -17.37 -17.10
N TRP A 632 -4.39 -17.14 -15.87
CA TRP A 632 -5.25 -16.89 -14.72
C TRP A 632 -5.47 -15.40 -14.50
N ASP A 633 -6.73 -14.98 -14.57
CA ASP A 633 -7.17 -13.61 -14.32
C ASP A 633 -8.53 -13.63 -13.64
N LEU A 634 -8.66 -12.97 -12.50
CA LEU A 634 -9.90 -12.96 -11.71
C LEU A 634 -11.08 -12.34 -12.47
N ARG A 635 -10.82 -11.42 -13.40
CA ARG A 635 -11.87 -10.82 -14.25
C ARG A 635 -12.55 -11.84 -15.16
N LYS A 636 -11.90 -12.99 -15.43
CA LYS A 636 -12.42 -14.14 -16.21
C LYS A 636 -12.78 -15.33 -15.32
N ALA A 637 -11.93 -15.69 -14.34
CA ALA A 637 -12.10 -16.87 -13.50
C ALA A 637 -13.23 -16.72 -12.46
N PHE A 638 -13.32 -15.52 -11.84
CA PHE A 638 -14.35 -15.13 -10.88
C PHE A 638 -14.87 -13.73 -11.24
N PRO A 639 -15.67 -13.58 -12.32
CA PRO A 639 -16.09 -12.27 -12.80
C PRO A 639 -16.81 -11.46 -11.72
N TYR A 640 -16.53 -10.17 -11.69
CA TYR A 640 -17.10 -9.22 -10.75
C TYR A 640 -17.42 -7.89 -11.45
N SER A 641 -18.34 -7.11 -10.88
CA SER A 641 -18.73 -5.78 -11.38
C SER A 641 -19.06 -5.74 -12.88
N GLY A 642 -19.52 -6.86 -13.47
CA GLY A 642 -19.93 -6.96 -14.87
C GLY A 642 -18.77 -7.18 -15.85
N TYR A 643 -17.57 -7.60 -15.39
CA TYR A 643 -16.46 -7.93 -16.30
C TYR A 643 -16.77 -9.03 -17.31
N GLU A 644 -17.74 -9.90 -17.05
CA GLU A 644 -18.26 -10.90 -17.97
C GLU A 644 -18.84 -10.32 -19.27
N ASN A 645 -19.22 -9.03 -19.25
CA ASN A 645 -19.81 -8.34 -20.40
C ASN A 645 -18.76 -7.68 -21.32
N TYR A 646 -17.47 -7.80 -20.99
CA TYR A 646 -16.40 -7.19 -21.76
C TYR A 646 -15.61 -8.24 -22.55
N ASP A 647 -15.34 -7.92 -23.81
CA ASP A 647 -14.46 -8.71 -24.65
C ASP A 647 -13.01 -8.26 -24.47
N PHE A 648 -12.17 -9.14 -23.97
CA PHE A 648 -10.74 -8.96 -23.80
C PHE A 648 -10.03 -10.30 -23.66
N GLU A 649 -8.78 -10.35 -24.02
CA GLU A 649 -7.92 -11.52 -23.86
C GLU A 649 -7.06 -11.41 -22.61
N VAL A 650 -6.64 -12.56 -22.05
CA VAL A 650 -5.72 -12.63 -20.92
C VAL A 650 -4.32 -12.87 -21.47
N PRO A 651 -3.42 -11.85 -21.45
CA PRO A 651 -2.09 -12.01 -22.01
C PRO A 651 -1.26 -13.01 -21.19
N THR A 652 -0.54 -13.89 -21.88
CA THR A 652 0.35 -14.88 -21.27
C THR A 652 1.67 -14.96 -22.00
N ALA A 653 2.72 -15.37 -21.28
CA ALA A 653 4.00 -15.79 -21.82
C ALA A 653 4.46 -17.04 -21.06
N VAL A 654 5.42 -17.79 -21.56
CA VAL A 654 5.79 -19.09 -20.99
C VAL A 654 7.24 -19.11 -20.40
N GLU A 655 8.05 -18.14 -20.72
CA GLU A 655 9.45 -18.10 -20.35
C GLU A 655 9.68 -17.82 -18.86
N GLY A 656 8.75 -17.14 -18.20
CA GLY A 656 8.80 -16.79 -16.78
C GLY A 656 9.95 -15.84 -16.40
N ASP A 657 10.59 -15.18 -17.35
CA ASP A 657 11.72 -14.27 -17.16
C ASP A 657 11.30 -12.80 -17.10
N CYS A 658 12.26 -11.90 -16.94
CA CYS A 658 12.02 -10.45 -16.90
C CYS A 658 11.39 -9.92 -18.19
N TYR A 659 11.77 -10.48 -19.36
CA TYR A 659 11.24 -10.08 -20.65
C TYR A 659 9.77 -10.55 -20.84
N ALA A 660 9.46 -11.76 -20.41
CA ALA A 660 8.08 -12.28 -20.41
C ALA A 660 7.15 -11.40 -19.55
N ARG A 661 7.58 -11.01 -18.35
CA ARG A 661 6.83 -10.08 -17.47
C ARG A 661 6.60 -8.72 -18.13
N TYR A 662 7.58 -8.24 -18.93
CA TYR A 662 7.43 -7.01 -19.71
C TYR A 662 6.37 -7.17 -20.80
N LEU A 663 6.42 -8.23 -21.59
CA LEU A 663 5.48 -8.47 -22.69
C LEU A 663 4.04 -8.57 -22.20
N VAL A 664 3.80 -9.31 -21.10
CA VAL A 664 2.46 -9.46 -20.51
C VAL A 664 1.89 -8.09 -20.13
N ARG A 665 2.64 -7.24 -19.43
CA ARG A 665 2.11 -5.93 -18.99
C ARG A 665 1.87 -4.97 -20.13
N VAL A 666 2.69 -4.98 -21.16
CA VAL A 666 2.46 -4.14 -22.34
C VAL A 666 1.17 -4.55 -23.05
N GLU A 667 0.94 -5.86 -23.19
CA GLU A 667 -0.29 -6.32 -23.80
C GLU A 667 -1.52 -6.06 -22.90
N GLU A 668 -1.38 -6.16 -21.57
CA GLU A 668 -2.44 -5.74 -20.63
C GLU A 668 -2.84 -4.28 -20.80
N MET A 669 -1.91 -3.38 -21.13
CA MET A 669 -2.28 -1.98 -21.43
C MET A 669 -3.19 -1.88 -22.65
N ARG A 670 -2.98 -2.71 -23.70
CA ARG A 670 -3.87 -2.73 -24.87
C ARG A 670 -5.25 -3.24 -24.51
N GLN A 671 -5.30 -4.34 -23.76
CA GLN A 671 -6.56 -4.95 -23.32
C GLN A 671 -7.35 -3.99 -22.42
N SER A 672 -6.68 -3.32 -21.48
CA SER A 672 -7.32 -2.31 -20.62
C SER A 672 -7.91 -1.14 -21.41
N LEU A 673 -7.20 -0.66 -22.44
CA LEU A 673 -7.74 0.38 -23.32
C LEU A 673 -8.99 -0.10 -24.06
N GLY A 674 -8.99 -1.36 -24.52
CA GLY A 674 -10.16 -2.00 -25.14
C GLY A 674 -11.37 -2.05 -24.22
N ILE A 675 -11.15 -2.42 -22.95
CA ILE A 675 -12.22 -2.44 -21.92
C ILE A 675 -12.75 -1.01 -21.66
N ILE A 676 -11.86 -0.03 -21.52
CA ILE A 676 -12.25 1.38 -21.35
C ILE A 676 -13.12 1.85 -22.53
N ALA A 677 -12.74 1.52 -23.77
CA ALA A 677 -13.48 1.89 -24.96
C ALA A 677 -14.89 1.28 -24.97
N GLN A 678 -15.01 0.00 -24.61
CA GLN A 678 -16.29 -0.69 -24.49
C GLN A 678 -17.15 -0.06 -23.38
N ALA A 679 -16.57 0.23 -22.22
CA ALA A 679 -17.27 0.86 -21.11
C ALA A 679 -17.78 2.27 -21.46
N ALA A 680 -16.96 3.07 -22.14
CA ALA A 680 -17.34 4.43 -22.57
C ALA A 680 -18.42 4.43 -23.68
N ALA A 681 -18.39 3.43 -24.58
CA ALA A 681 -19.39 3.29 -25.64
C ALA A 681 -20.74 2.81 -25.09
N ASN A 682 -20.74 1.89 -24.13
CA ASN A 682 -21.92 1.21 -23.63
C ASN A 682 -22.33 1.71 -22.22
N MET A 683 -22.01 2.94 -21.84
CA MET A 683 -22.34 3.50 -20.53
C MET A 683 -23.86 3.56 -20.31
N PRO A 684 -24.46 2.72 -19.43
CA PRO A 684 -25.90 2.69 -19.24
C PRO A 684 -26.40 3.96 -18.56
N ALA A 685 -27.65 4.32 -18.84
CA ALA A 685 -28.35 5.36 -18.09
C ALA A 685 -28.81 4.84 -16.73
N GLY A 686 -29.16 5.74 -15.82
CA GLY A 686 -29.79 5.35 -14.56
C GLY A 686 -29.01 5.74 -13.31
N ARG A 687 -29.22 5.01 -12.23
CA ARG A 687 -28.64 5.28 -10.92
C ARG A 687 -27.17 4.87 -10.87
N TYR A 688 -26.37 5.66 -10.14
CA TYR A 688 -24.96 5.40 -9.86
C TYR A 688 -24.69 4.93 -8.42
N VAL A 689 -25.76 4.81 -7.61
CA VAL A 689 -25.71 4.33 -6.23
C VAL A 689 -27.05 3.67 -5.88
N SER A 690 -27.04 2.66 -5.03
CA SER A 690 -28.20 1.98 -4.47
C SER A 690 -29.09 2.96 -3.69
N ASP A 691 -30.35 2.62 -3.52
CA ASP A 691 -31.31 3.38 -2.69
C ASP A 691 -31.56 2.76 -1.31
N ASP A 692 -30.79 1.75 -0.94
CA ASP A 692 -30.87 1.17 0.40
C ASP A 692 -30.13 2.05 1.41
N TYR A 693 -30.81 3.08 1.91
CA TYR A 693 -30.24 4.06 2.84
C TYR A 693 -29.90 3.50 4.22
N ARG A 694 -30.21 2.24 4.50
CA ARG A 694 -29.71 1.54 5.71
C ARG A 694 -28.19 1.40 5.67
N TYR A 695 -27.60 1.24 4.45
CA TYR A 695 -26.18 1.00 4.23
C TYR A 695 -25.48 2.11 3.44
N VAL A 696 -26.25 2.81 2.60
CA VAL A 696 -25.73 3.82 1.69
C VAL A 696 -26.04 5.21 2.23
N ILE A 697 -25.10 6.14 2.08
CA ILE A 697 -25.34 7.54 2.49
C ILE A 697 -26.39 8.15 1.56
N PRO A 698 -27.51 8.66 2.12
CA PRO A 698 -28.58 9.30 1.34
C PRO A 698 -28.09 10.50 0.55
N ARG A 699 -28.70 10.74 -0.62
CA ARG A 699 -28.40 11.92 -1.43
C ARG A 699 -28.78 13.19 -0.66
N ARG A 700 -28.02 14.27 -0.89
CA ARG A 700 -28.27 15.56 -0.23
C ARG A 700 -29.71 16.05 -0.40
N ARG A 701 -30.29 15.84 -1.59
CA ARG A 701 -31.69 16.25 -1.87
C ARG A 701 -32.66 15.47 -0.98
N ASP A 702 -32.50 14.16 -0.88
CA ASP A 702 -33.39 13.29 -0.12
C ASP A 702 -33.24 13.59 1.38
N MET A 703 -32.02 13.73 1.88
CA MET A 703 -31.72 14.12 3.25
C MET A 703 -32.36 15.47 3.66
N LEU A 704 -32.45 16.44 2.75
CA LEU A 704 -33.01 17.75 3.06
C LEU A 704 -34.57 17.79 2.99
N ASN A 705 -35.21 16.80 2.35
CA ASN A 705 -36.65 16.79 2.13
C ASN A 705 -37.39 15.64 2.82
N ASP A 706 -36.67 14.68 3.38
CA ASP A 706 -37.22 13.49 4.02
C ASP A 706 -36.53 13.21 5.35
N ILE A 707 -37.35 13.11 6.43
CA ILE A 707 -36.83 12.89 7.78
C ILE A 707 -36.15 11.54 7.97
N GLU A 708 -36.66 10.49 7.32
CA GLU A 708 -36.09 9.15 7.38
C GLU A 708 -34.69 9.12 6.74
N SER A 709 -34.55 9.74 5.58
CA SER A 709 -33.26 9.91 4.90
C SER A 709 -32.26 10.71 5.76
N LEU A 710 -32.74 11.74 6.48
CA LEU A 710 -31.90 12.51 7.40
C LEU A 710 -31.43 11.66 8.58
N ILE A 711 -32.29 10.82 9.15
CA ILE A 711 -31.94 9.90 10.24
C ILE A 711 -30.92 8.88 9.75
N HIS A 712 -31.12 8.27 8.59
CA HIS A 712 -30.15 7.34 8.00
C HIS A 712 -28.79 7.98 7.73
N HIS A 713 -28.80 9.20 7.21
CA HIS A 713 -27.55 9.96 7.02
C HIS A 713 -26.81 10.15 8.36
N PHE A 714 -27.52 10.63 9.39
CA PHE A 714 -26.93 10.86 10.71
C PHE A 714 -26.33 9.57 11.30
N VAL A 715 -27.06 8.45 11.25
CA VAL A 715 -26.60 7.16 11.77
C VAL A 715 -25.40 6.65 11.00
N ASN A 716 -25.45 6.66 9.67
CA ASN A 716 -24.37 6.17 8.81
C ASN A 716 -23.07 6.96 8.98
N VAL A 717 -23.17 8.29 9.15
CA VAL A 717 -21.97 9.13 9.31
C VAL A 717 -21.38 9.03 10.72
N THR A 718 -22.23 8.97 11.77
CA THR A 718 -21.74 9.02 13.17
C THR A 718 -21.40 7.66 13.73
N ARG A 719 -22.16 6.61 13.39
CA ARG A 719 -22.04 5.25 13.96
C ARG A 719 -21.64 4.20 12.93
N GLY A 720 -21.74 4.51 11.65
CA GLY A 720 -21.62 3.56 10.54
C GLY A 720 -22.86 2.69 10.35
N PRO A 721 -23.07 2.13 9.15
CA PRO A 721 -24.16 1.21 8.87
C PRO A 721 -23.94 -0.10 9.64
N LYS A 722 -25.02 -0.66 10.19
CA LYS A 722 -24.98 -1.97 10.84
C LYS A 722 -24.92 -3.07 9.78
N ILE A 723 -23.73 -3.59 9.50
CA ILE A 723 -23.57 -4.72 8.60
C ILE A 723 -23.93 -6.02 9.31
N PRO A 724 -24.68 -6.95 8.67
CA PRO A 724 -25.06 -8.24 9.26
C PRO A 724 -23.87 -8.99 9.85
N ARG A 725 -24.11 -9.78 10.90
CA ARG A 725 -23.09 -10.69 11.44
C ARG A 725 -22.70 -11.72 10.41
N GLY A 726 -21.41 -11.94 10.23
CA GLY A 726 -20.86 -12.88 9.26
C GLY A 726 -19.48 -12.49 8.82
N GLU A 727 -19.01 -13.16 7.79
CA GLU A 727 -17.71 -12.96 7.20
C GLU A 727 -17.77 -13.06 5.68
N ALA A 728 -16.98 -12.28 5.00
CA ALA A 728 -16.86 -12.33 3.55
C ALA A 728 -15.43 -12.04 3.11
N TYR A 729 -15.02 -12.70 2.04
CA TYR A 729 -13.80 -12.42 1.29
C TYR A 729 -14.17 -12.03 -0.15
N ALA A 730 -13.65 -10.92 -0.60
CA ALA A 730 -13.73 -10.55 -2.00
C ALA A 730 -12.35 -10.15 -2.51
N SER A 731 -12.06 -10.51 -3.74
CA SER A 731 -10.81 -10.14 -4.40
C SER A 731 -11.04 -9.65 -5.81
N CYS A 732 -10.14 -8.80 -6.27
CA CYS A 732 -10.12 -8.23 -7.61
C CYS A 732 -8.74 -8.36 -8.23
N GLU A 733 -8.70 -8.42 -9.56
CA GLU A 733 -7.45 -8.32 -10.31
C GLU A 733 -7.03 -6.86 -10.39
N ILE A 734 -6.05 -6.44 -9.57
CA ILE A 734 -5.41 -5.13 -9.68
C ILE A 734 -4.17 -5.22 -10.59
N PRO A 735 -3.50 -4.11 -10.95
CA PRO A 735 -2.36 -4.14 -11.88
C PRO A 735 -1.23 -5.10 -11.49
N ARG A 736 -1.02 -5.30 -10.18
CA ARG A 736 0.03 -6.18 -9.63
C ARG A 736 -0.40 -7.61 -9.41
N GLY A 737 -1.71 -7.88 -9.47
CA GLY A 737 -2.28 -9.20 -9.27
C GLY A 737 -3.52 -9.17 -8.38
N GLU A 738 -3.74 -10.24 -7.65
CA GLU A 738 -4.92 -10.41 -6.81
C GLU A 738 -4.84 -9.59 -5.53
N GLN A 739 -5.74 -8.62 -5.38
CA GLN A 739 -5.98 -7.86 -4.15
C GLN A 739 -7.25 -8.34 -3.48
N GLY A 740 -7.18 -8.75 -2.22
CA GLY A 740 -8.32 -9.28 -1.49
C GLY A 740 -8.57 -8.61 -0.15
N TYR A 741 -9.83 -8.58 0.27
CA TYR A 741 -10.24 -8.18 1.62
C TYR A 741 -11.09 -9.26 2.25
N TYR A 742 -10.66 -9.72 3.43
CA TYR A 742 -11.48 -10.56 4.29
C TYR A 742 -11.98 -9.72 5.46
N VAL A 743 -13.30 -9.62 5.58
CA VAL A 743 -13.96 -8.81 6.60
C VAL A 743 -14.87 -9.66 7.45
N ILE A 744 -14.85 -9.38 8.75
CA ILE A 744 -15.72 -10.03 9.74
C ILE A 744 -16.56 -8.96 10.40
N SER A 745 -17.88 -9.18 10.47
CA SER A 745 -18.84 -8.30 11.12
C SER A 745 -19.49 -8.96 12.33
N ASP A 746 -19.60 -8.21 13.42
CA ASP A 746 -20.39 -8.55 14.62
C ASP A 746 -21.76 -7.85 14.65
N GLY A 747 -22.24 -7.34 13.52
CA GLY A 747 -23.49 -6.58 13.46
C GLY A 747 -23.34 -5.11 13.86
N LEU A 748 -22.10 -4.59 13.84
CA LEU A 748 -21.78 -3.22 14.23
C LEU A 748 -21.50 -2.31 13.03
N GLY A 749 -21.38 -1.01 13.29
CA GLY A 749 -21.02 -0.01 12.28
C GLY A 749 -19.56 -0.02 11.84
N TYR A 750 -18.75 -0.93 12.34
CA TYR A 750 -17.34 -1.14 12.05
C TYR A 750 -16.99 -2.63 12.02
N SER A 751 -15.87 -2.96 11.39
CA SER A 751 -15.41 -4.33 11.24
C SER A 751 -14.88 -4.91 12.56
N TYR A 752 -15.21 -6.16 12.87
CA TYR A 752 -14.54 -6.91 13.92
C TYR A 752 -13.09 -7.24 13.52
N ARG A 753 -12.89 -7.66 12.29
CA ARG A 753 -11.59 -7.94 11.69
C ARG A 753 -11.60 -7.50 10.23
N THR A 754 -10.57 -6.80 9.81
CA THR A 754 -10.28 -6.51 8.40
C THR A 754 -8.91 -7.06 8.08
N ARG A 755 -8.84 -8.02 7.18
CA ARG A 755 -7.63 -8.56 6.61
C ARG A 755 -7.43 -8.03 5.20
N ILE A 756 -6.22 -7.63 4.89
CA ILE A 756 -5.82 -7.16 3.56
C ILE A 756 -4.85 -8.18 2.95
N ARG A 757 -5.23 -8.81 1.86
CA ARG A 757 -4.36 -9.66 1.07
C ARG A 757 -3.80 -8.85 -0.09
N GLY A 758 -2.50 -8.51 -0.05
CA GLY A 758 -1.80 -7.81 -1.12
C GLY A 758 -1.04 -8.77 -2.04
N PRO A 759 -1.05 -8.57 -3.37
CA PRO A 759 -0.28 -9.41 -4.30
C PRO A 759 1.23 -9.27 -4.09
N GLY A 760 1.71 -8.10 -3.71
CA GLY A 760 3.13 -7.81 -3.50
C GLY A 760 3.77 -8.69 -2.45
N PHE A 761 3.03 -9.09 -1.41
CA PHE A 761 3.55 -9.93 -0.32
C PHE A 761 4.10 -11.27 -0.84
N ALA A 762 3.33 -11.99 -1.65
CA ALA A 762 3.76 -13.23 -2.28
C ALA A 762 4.77 -13.00 -3.42
N ASN A 763 4.56 -11.96 -4.24
CA ASN A 763 5.41 -11.66 -5.39
C ASN A 763 6.83 -11.24 -4.98
N VAL A 764 7.02 -10.59 -3.83
CA VAL A 764 8.34 -10.22 -3.29
C VAL A 764 8.98 -11.38 -2.52
N GLN A 765 8.18 -12.18 -1.84
CA GLN A 765 8.69 -13.35 -1.12
C GLN A 765 9.43 -14.34 -2.02
N VAL A 766 9.08 -14.43 -3.30
CA VAL A 766 9.71 -15.37 -4.25
C VAL A 766 11.01 -14.81 -4.89
N LEU A 767 11.35 -13.53 -4.68
CA LEU A 767 12.54 -12.90 -5.28
C LEU A 767 13.85 -13.66 -5.02
N PRO A 768 14.13 -14.16 -3.80
CA PRO A 768 15.33 -14.96 -3.56
C PRO A 768 15.44 -16.19 -4.48
N LYS A 769 14.31 -16.84 -4.79
CA LYS A 769 14.26 -18.00 -5.70
C LYS A 769 14.64 -17.62 -7.14
N MET A 770 14.32 -16.40 -7.57
CA MET A 770 14.63 -15.91 -8.92
C MET A 770 16.03 -15.30 -9.05
N ALA A 771 16.65 -14.88 -7.93
CA ALA A 771 17.88 -14.10 -7.95
C ALA A 771 19.14 -14.92 -7.60
N VAL A 772 19.03 -16.02 -6.86
CA VAL A 772 20.18 -16.88 -6.53
C VAL A 772 20.73 -17.53 -7.78
N GLY A 773 22.04 -17.38 -8.03
CA GLY A 773 22.74 -17.81 -9.25
C GLY A 773 22.82 -16.75 -10.34
N GLU A 774 22.14 -15.61 -10.17
CA GLU A 774 22.21 -14.45 -11.06
C GLU A 774 23.23 -13.42 -10.52
N THR A 775 23.57 -12.42 -11.33
CA THR A 775 24.51 -11.37 -10.90
C THR A 775 23.80 -10.26 -10.11
N ILE A 776 24.58 -9.48 -9.34
CA ILE A 776 24.04 -8.31 -8.62
C ILE A 776 23.43 -7.27 -9.58
N ALA A 777 23.93 -7.16 -10.79
CA ALA A 777 23.39 -6.30 -11.82
C ALA A 777 22.02 -6.81 -12.31
N ASP A 778 21.83 -8.12 -12.41
CA ASP A 778 20.59 -8.75 -12.82
C ASP A 778 19.51 -8.65 -11.73
N LEU A 779 19.93 -8.63 -10.45
CA LEU A 779 19.00 -8.42 -9.32
C LEU A 779 18.15 -7.17 -9.49
N ILE A 780 18.71 -6.07 -9.98
CA ILE A 780 17.97 -4.82 -10.23
C ILE A 780 16.88 -5.04 -11.28
N ALA A 781 17.22 -5.72 -12.38
CA ALA A 781 16.24 -6.04 -13.43
C ALA A 781 15.13 -7.00 -12.93
N ILE A 782 15.49 -7.98 -12.10
CA ILE A 782 14.55 -8.93 -11.51
C ILE A 782 13.56 -8.20 -10.61
N ILE A 783 14.06 -7.42 -9.66
CA ILE A 783 13.24 -6.65 -8.69
C ILE A 783 12.29 -5.71 -9.44
N ALA A 784 12.81 -4.92 -10.38
CA ALA A 784 12.03 -3.97 -11.17
C ALA A 784 10.97 -4.66 -12.06
N SER A 785 11.26 -5.85 -12.58
CA SER A 785 10.32 -6.59 -13.42
C SER A 785 9.07 -7.09 -12.69
N VAL A 786 9.15 -7.30 -11.37
CA VAL A 786 8.06 -7.84 -10.56
C VAL A 786 6.94 -6.82 -10.36
N ASP A 787 7.24 -5.53 -10.38
CA ASP A 787 6.30 -4.43 -10.10
C ASP A 787 5.63 -4.59 -8.74
N TYR A 788 6.34 -4.34 -7.68
CA TYR A 788 5.79 -4.35 -6.33
C TYR A 788 5.60 -2.94 -5.78
N ILE A 789 4.78 -2.82 -4.76
CA ILE A 789 4.60 -1.61 -3.99
C ILE A 789 4.54 -1.95 -2.50
N LEU A 790 5.29 -1.23 -1.67
CA LEU A 790 5.47 -1.63 -0.27
C LEU A 790 4.23 -1.53 0.60
N PRO A 791 3.31 -0.57 0.42
CA PRO A 791 2.14 -0.53 1.27
C PRO A 791 1.15 -1.69 1.05
N ASP A 792 1.20 -2.42 -0.05
CA ASP A 792 0.41 -3.65 -0.19
C ASP A 792 1.12 -4.87 0.44
N ILE A 793 2.44 -4.77 0.56
CA ILE A 793 3.26 -5.78 1.25
C ILE A 793 3.12 -5.61 2.76
N ASP A 794 3.33 -4.39 3.26
CA ASP A 794 3.45 -4.09 4.69
C ASP A 794 2.12 -3.70 5.38
N ARG A 795 1.10 -3.26 4.65
CA ARG A 795 -0.29 -2.89 4.99
C ARG A 795 -0.50 -2.01 6.22
#